data_2db2d724cda0e25ecc33c6b66bb2e1ab
#
_entry.id   2db2d724cda0e25ecc33c6b66bb2e1ab
#
_cell.length_a   1.000
_cell.length_b   1.000
_cell.length_c   1.000
_cell.angle_alpha   90.00
_cell.angle_beta   90.00
_cell.angle_gamma   90.00
#
_symmetry.space_group_name_H-M   'P 1'
#
loop_
_entity.id
_entity.type
_entity.pdbx_description
1 polymer ?
#
loop_
_entity_poly.entity_id
_entity_poly.type
_entity_poly.pdbx_seq_one_letter_code
_entity_poly.pdbx_strand_id
1 'polypeptide(L)'
;MKYTRFCAALWAAALILSILIAGSCSHDSDNANPDFLVSQNVVADNNVAIFTEPLQAAARFDSARATISDAIAQRYLDLFRAVAYANAGDTARCFAIHDSVGSFLSDFPDNASHEFFKLKGTFWNHRAIIDVQFRGKVDSAAVYYLRAIKALGRSGSPESMIYTCVNLADQCQHDGKFALTAKYYRRALFLCDSLNIDSPRFSILAGLGCAYADLHNFPLAESYFDDADSLFAGADAQAQYFYLNNRGNCCYQQKQYPRALEYFKRADQIVSEFQNPEMQAVVDANIGEVSMLMGNIDSAEVYISRADNYFKDNSFSEQMFNFLSLKADLLLRKGDIAGAHSIFKSIAAYPPNRPQYNELYHRRLERYFLMVGDYRRAYDNLVQATAWSDSIKNTTDANLIAEYKMRYTQDTTLLHRNMVIAAREKQVTNLKILIISISISLILLVVAVILTSKLRLRHLKMERMKESANLISLQLENIRNRISPHFIFNILSRETPSENLANLIVLLQKNLELCDRYCISLAEEFQFIDYYCANEAPALGSNFDYRKLVSPGCDTTKIEIPSMMVQILVENALKHGLRGYHGDKKLYIYVETDGVSNIISIVNNGNIKPQENVFGTHTGIKIICRTIEILNDSNHNKIVFEYGPKADATEWESRLVIPRNYNFALPSDRVVNK
;
A
#
# COMPACT_ATOMS: atom_id res chain seq x y z
N MET A 1 -13.10 -19.83 18.07
CA MET A 1 -13.98 -19.01 18.90
C MET A 1 -13.33 -17.74 19.49
N LYS A 2 -12.00 -17.56 19.48
CA LYS A 2 -11.31 -16.33 19.95
C LYS A 2 -10.86 -15.37 18.82
N TYR A 3 -10.92 -15.80 17.55
CA TYR A 3 -10.73 -14.93 16.38
C TYR A 3 -11.76 -13.79 16.30
N THR A 4 -12.93 -14.06 16.90
CA THR A 4 -14.04 -13.11 16.98
C THR A 4 -13.78 -11.92 17.90
N ARG A 5 -12.85 -12.00 18.85
CA ARG A 5 -12.64 -10.92 19.83
C ARG A 5 -11.69 -9.81 19.34
N PHE A 6 -10.74 -10.11 18.46
CA PHE A 6 -9.88 -9.06 17.86
C PHE A 6 -10.63 -8.26 16.78
N CYS A 7 -11.36 -8.96 15.92
CA CYS A 7 -12.38 -8.29 15.12
C CYS A 7 -13.42 -7.60 16.01
N ALA A 8 -13.77 -8.16 17.18
CA ALA A 8 -14.75 -7.56 18.10
C ALA A 8 -14.31 -6.22 18.69
N ALA A 9 -13.02 -5.98 18.95
CA ALA A 9 -12.56 -4.67 19.42
C ALA A 9 -12.53 -3.63 18.29
N LEU A 10 -12.10 -4.01 17.09
CA LEU A 10 -12.20 -3.18 15.88
C LEU A 10 -13.66 -2.88 15.52
N TRP A 11 -14.53 -3.89 15.67
CA TRP A 11 -15.95 -3.82 15.32
C TRP A 11 -16.80 -3.23 16.44
N ALA A 12 -16.38 -3.33 17.72
CA ALA A 12 -17.00 -2.56 18.79
C ALA A 12 -16.81 -1.06 18.59
N ALA A 13 -15.63 -0.62 18.13
CA ALA A 13 -15.42 0.77 17.71
C ALA A 13 -16.31 1.16 16.52
N ALA A 14 -16.45 0.28 15.52
CA ALA A 14 -17.35 0.50 14.38
C ALA A 14 -18.82 0.49 14.78
N LEU A 15 -19.20 -0.32 15.77
CA LEU A 15 -20.55 -0.35 16.33
C LEU A 15 -20.82 0.90 17.20
N ILE A 16 -19.85 1.32 18.00
CA ILE A 16 -19.89 2.60 18.74
C ILE A 16 -20.09 3.75 17.75
N LEU A 17 -19.31 3.75 16.67
CA LEU A 17 -19.42 4.76 15.62
C LEU A 17 -20.80 4.74 14.95
N SER A 18 -21.42 3.58 14.68
CA SER A 18 -22.73 3.48 14.03
C SER A 18 -23.88 3.93 14.92
N ILE A 19 -23.69 3.97 16.24
CA ILE A 19 -24.71 4.33 17.24
C ILE A 19 -24.61 5.81 17.60
N LEU A 20 -23.42 6.42 17.55
CA LEU A 20 -23.21 7.83 17.89
C LEU A 20 -24.05 8.82 17.07
N ILE A 21 -24.67 8.41 15.97
CA ILE A 21 -25.46 9.30 15.09
C ILE A 21 -26.96 9.02 15.08
N ALA A 22 -27.46 8.08 15.83
CA ALA A 22 -28.90 8.06 16.02
C ALA A 22 -29.42 9.37 16.61
N GLY A 23 -28.54 10.22 17.14
CA GLY A 23 -28.87 11.47 17.83
C GLY A 23 -28.68 12.78 17.06
N SER A 24 -28.09 12.81 15.87
CA SER A 24 -28.05 14.04 15.09
C SER A 24 -29.28 14.15 14.17
N CYS A 25 -30.42 14.44 14.77
CA CYS A 25 -31.60 14.81 14.03
C CYS A 25 -31.59 16.32 13.79
N SER A 26 -31.42 16.74 12.56
CA SER A 26 -32.03 18.00 12.09
C SER A 26 -32.04 18.06 10.57
N HIS A 27 -33.20 18.17 10.07
CA HIS A 27 -33.73 18.78 8.86
C HIS A 27 -34.52 17.79 7.99
N ASP A 28 -35.74 17.54 8.44
CA ASP A 28 -37.01 17.50 7.67
C ASP A 28 -38.11 17.16 8.68
N SER A 29 -38.45 18.11 9.53
CA SER A 29 -39.33 17.88 10.69
C SER A 29 -40.83 17.89 10.35
N ASP A 30 -41.24 18.23 9.14
CA ASP A 30 -42.68 18.47 8.88
C ASP A 30 -43.49 17.21 8.51
N ASN A 31 -42.83 16.02 8.29
CA ASN A 31 -43.53 14.76 7.95
C ASN A 31 -42.94 13.50 8.63
N ALA A 32 -42.09 13.62 9.63
CA ALA A 32 -41.51 12.46 10.30
C ALA A 32 -42.52 11.82 11.26
N ASN A 33 -42.63 10.48 11.26
CA ASN A 33 -43.42 9.71 12.20
C ASN A 33 -42.94 9.99 13.65
N PRO A 34 -43.80 10.54 14.56
CA PRO A 34 -43.38 10.90 15.92
C PRO A 34 -42.84 9.73 16.73
N ASP A 35 -43.43 8.54 16.58
CA ASP A 35 -42.99 7.32 17.26
C ASP A 35 -41.56 6.90 16.80
N PHE A 36 -41.29 7.09 15.51
CA PHE A 36 -39.95 6.77 14.95
C PHE A 36 -38.90 7.77 15.47
N LEU A 37 -39.24 9.05 15.57
CA LEU A 37 -38.36 10.06 16.15
C LEU A 37 -38.05 9.77 17.63
N VAL A 38 -39.05 9.36 18.40
CA VAL A 38 -38.88 8.93 19.80
C VAL A 38 -37.91 7.74 19.86
N SER A 39 -38.06 6.75 18.96
CA SER A 39 -37.18 5.59 18.94
C SER A 39 -35.72 5.98 18.62
N GLN A 40 -35.50 6.94 17.74
CA GLN A 40 -34.14 7.44 17.42
C GLN A 40 -33.53 8.19 18.62
N ASN A 41 -34.28 9.02 19.32
CA ASN A 41 -33.80 9.72 20.51
C ASN A 41 -33.43 8.74 21.64
N VAL A 42 -34.26 7.73 21.88
CA VAL A 42 -33.96 6.67 22.87
C VAL A 42 -32.65 5.91 22.49
N VAL A 43 -32.42 5.63 21.22
CA VAL A 43 -31.18 5.02 20.78
C VAL A 43 -29.99 5.96 21.00
N ALA A 44 -30.13 7.24 20.69
CA ALA A 44 -29.10 8.26 20.88
C ALA A 44 -28.70 8.40 22.36
N ASP A 45 -29.68 8.49 23.25
CA ASP A 45 -29.49 8.64 24.71
C ASP A 45 -28.81 7.41 25.34
N ASN A 46 -28.90 6.25 24.70
CA ASN A 46 -28.33 4.98 25.19
C ASN A 46 -27.14 4.49 24.39
N ASN A 47 -26.59 5.28 23.47
CA ASN A 47 -25.53 4.85 22.57
C ASN A 47 -24.25 4.34 23.29
N VAL A 48 -23.86 4.98 24.39
CA VAL A 48 -22.72 4.56 25.24
C VAL A 48 -23.13 3.39 26.14
N ALA A 49 -24.33 3.44 26.73
CA ALA A 49 -24.82 2.41 27.66
C ALA A 49 -24.95 1.04 27.01
N ILE A 50 -25.18 0.96 25.69
CA ILE A 50 -25.18 -0.32 24.94
C ILE A 50 -23.87 -1.09 25.11
N PHE A 51 -22.75 -0.42 25.38
CA PHE A 51 -21.43 -1.03 25.57
C PHE A 51 -21.01 -1.13 27.03
N THR A 52 -21.29 -0.08 27.81
CA THR A 52 -20.84 0.01 29.21
C THR A 52 -21.79 -0.71 30.17
N GLU A 53 -23.09 -0.65 29.89
CA GLU A 53 -24.17 -1.20 30.74
C GLU A 53 -25.22 -1.92 29.86
N PRO A 54 -24.86 -2.94 29.07
CA PRO A 54 -25.68 -3.45 27.98
C PRO A 54 -27.03 -4.01 28.43
N LEU A 55 -27.13 -4.65 29.60
CA LEU A 55 -28.41 -5.15 30.11
C LEU A 55 -29.34 -4.05 30.55
N GLN A 56 -28.80 -2.95 31.10
CA GLN A 56 -29.62 -1.76 31.46
C GLN A 56 -30.12 -1.04 30.21
N ALA A 57 -29.26 -0.91 29.19
CA ALA A 57 -29.65 -0.37 27.89
C ALA A 57 -30.77 -1.21 27.24
N ALA A 58 -30.67 -2.54 27.26
CA ALA A 58 -31.70 -3.44 26.76
C ALA A 58 -33.04 -3.23 27.50
N ALA A 59 -33.03 -3.06 28.83
CA ALA A 59 -34.23 -2.80 29.62
C ALA A 59 -34.85 -1.45 29.29
N ARG A 60 -34.04 -0.40 29.04
CA ARG A 60 -34.53 0.93 28.59
C ARG A 60 -35.18 0.85 27.21
N PHE A 61 -34.62 0.06 26.29
CA PHE A 61 -35.24 -0.18 24.98
C PHE A 61 -36.57 -0.94 25.11
N ASP A 62 -36.66 -1.95 25.98
CA ASP A 62 -37.93 -2.64 26.26
C ASP A 62 -39.00 -1.70 26.81
N SER A 63 -38.62 -0.84 27.74
CA SER A 63 -39.54 0.16 28.30
C SER A 63 -40.06 1.18 27.26
N ALA A 64 -39.16 1.72 26.46
CA ALA A 64 -39.50 2.63 25.38
C ALA A 64 -40.38 1.96 24.31
N ARG A 65 -40.02 0.68 23.93
CA ARG A 65 -40.80 -0.08 22.98
C ARG A 65 -42.25 -0.30 23.41
N ALA A 66 -42.51 -0.47 24.70
CA ALA A 66 -43.84 -0.64 25.23
C ALA A 66 -44.73 0.61 25.10
N THR A 67 -44.15 1.80 25.00
CA THR A 67 -44.86 3.09 24.85
C THR A 67 -45.12 3.50 23.40
N ILE A 68 -44.43 2.90 22.44
CA ILE A 68 -44.47 3.18 21.01
C ILE A 68 -45.57 2.32 20.35
N SER A 69 -46.42 2.93 19.55
CA SER A 69 -47.49 2.23 18.82
C SER A 69 -47.07 1.80 17.40
N ASP A 70 -46.15 2.53 16.77
CA ASP A 70 -45.69 2.27 15.42
C ASP A 70 -44.80 1.02 15.33
N ALA A 71 -45.16 0.10 14.46
CA ALA A 71 -44.47 -1.18 14.32
C ALA A 71 -43.02 -1.05 13.78
N ILE A 72 -42.77 -0.06 12.90
CA ILE A 72 -41.44 0.19 12.34
C ILE A 72 -40.51 0.74 13.41
N ALA A 73 -41.01 1.69 14.20
CA ALA A 73 -40.31 2.28 15.35
C ALA A 73 -39.97 1.25 16.43
N GLN A 74 -40.93 0.35 16.76
CA GLN A 74 -40.66 -0.77 17.66
C GLN A 74 -39.56 -1.71 17.15
N ARG A 75 -39.57 -2.05 15.87
CA ARG A 75 -38.55 -2.91 15.24
C ARG A 75 -37.20 -2.23 15.15
N TYR A 76 -37.19 -0.89 15.03
CA TYR A 76 -35.95 -0.13 15.07
C TYR A 76 -35.28 -0.25 16.46
N LEU A 77 -36.01 -0.11 17.55
CA LEU A 77 -35.52 -0.36 18.90
C LEU A 77 -35.08 -1.81 19.10
N ASP A 78 -35.82 -2.78 18.55
CA ASP A 78 -35.46 -4.20 18.61
C ASP A 78 -34.04 -4.46 18.06
N LEU A 79 -33.60 -3.75 17.00
CA LEU A 79 -32.25 -3.91 16.45
C LEU A 79 -31.17 -3.48 17.45
N PHE A 80 -31.36 -2.39 18.17
CA PHE A 80 -30.38 -1.90 19.17
C PHE A 80 -30.42 -2.73 20.45
N ARG A 81 -31.60 -3.23 20.82
CA ARG A 81 -31.75 -4.20 21.90
C ARG A 81 -31.00 -5.50 21.60
N ALA A 82 -31.06 -5.98 20.36
CA ALA A 82 -30.27 -7.14 19.93
C ALA A 82 -28.76 -6.91 20.08
N VAL A 83 -28.28 -5.70 19.73
CA VAL A 83 -26.87 -5.32 19.94
C VAL A 83 -26.51 -5.28 21.41
N ALA A 84 -27.38 -4.74 22.26
CA ALA A 84 -27.16 -4.73 23.71
C ALA A 84 -27.02 -6.16 24.28
N TYR A 85 -27.88 -7.09 23.87
CA TYR A 85 -27.74 -8.49 24.27
C TYR A 85 -26.46 -9.15 23.75
N ALA A 86 -26.06 -8.83 22.53
CA ALA A 86 -24.79 -9.32 21.97
C ALA A 86 -23.58 -8.87 22.83
N ASN A 87 -23.56 -7.59 23.23
CA ASN A 87 -22.50 -7.02 24.07
C ASN A 87 -22.52 -7.60 25.50
N ALA A 88 -23.71 -7.99 25.99
CA ALA A 88 -23.85 -8.71 27.26
C ALA A 88 -23.44 -10.18 27.19
N GLY A 89 -23.06 -10.71 25.99
CA GLY A 89 -22.71 -12.11 25.76
C GLY A 89 -23.91 -13.03 25.49
N ASP A 90 -25.15 -12.50 25.50
CA ASP A 90 -26.37 -13.29 25.19
C ASP A 90 -26.64 -13.29 23.68
N THR A 91 -25.83 -14.03 22.96
CA THR A 91 -25.94 -14.17 21.50
C THR A 91 -27.24 -14.86 21.07
N ALA A 92 -27.81 -15.71 21.91
CA ALA A 92 -29.07 -16.41 21.61
C ALA A 92 -30.24 -15.43 21.50
N ARG A 93 -30.40 -14.51 22.47
CA ARG A 93 -31.41 -13.45 22.39
C ARG A 93 -31.13 -12.47 21.25
N CYS A 94 -29.86 -12.11 21.02
CA CYS A 94 -29.49 -11.28 19.88
C CYS A 94 -29.99 -11.88 18.56
N PHE A 95 -29.72 -13.15 18.31
CA PHE A 95 -30.14 -13.81 17.07
C PHE A 95 -31.67 -13.91 16.95
N ALA A 96 -32.37 -14.29 18.00
CA ALA A 96 -33.83 -14.41 18.00
C ALA A 96 -34.52 -13.09 17.67
N ILE A 97 -34.07 -12.00 18.29
CA ILE A 97 -34.62 -10.66 18.04
C ILE A 97 -34.31 -10.23 16.61
N HIS A 98 -33.07 -10.39 16.18
CA HIS A 98 -32.65 -9.97 14.83
C HIS A 98 -33.37 -10.75 13.73
N ASP A 99 -33.54 -12.06 13.89
CA ASP A 99 -34.25 -12.90 12.93
C ASP A 99 -35.76 -12.57 12.92
N SER A 100 -36.37 -12.18 14.05
CA SER A 100 -37.75 -11.65 14.13
C SER A 100 -37.91 -10.33 13.33
N VAL A 101 -36.93 -9.42 13.41
CA VAL A 101 -36.95 -8.20 12.59
C VAL A 101 -36.78 -8.53 11.12
N GLY A 102 -35.95 -9.52 10.79
CA GLY A 102 -35.77 -10.01 9.41
C GLY A 102 -37.06 -10.56 8.81
N SER A 103 -37.83 -11.37 9.57
CA SER A 103 -39.16 -11.85 9.15
C SER A 103 -40.14 -10.70 8.92
N PHE A 104 -40.20 -9.75 9.84
CA PHE A 104 -41.04 -8.53 9.69
C PHE A 104 -40.73 -7.79 8.38
N LEU A 105 -39.45 -7.60 8.06
CA LEU A 105 -39.01 -6.93 6.82
C LEU A 105 -39.37 -7.70 5.56
N SER A 106 -39.48 -9.04 5.61
CA SER A 106 -39.86 -9.90 4.48
C SER A 106 -41.36 -9.78 4.17
N ASP A 107 -42.17 -9.56 5.19
CA ASP A 107 -43.64 -9.52 5.07
C ASP A 107 -44.14 -8.12 4.64
N PHE A 108 -43.25 -7.12 4.66
CA PHE A 108 -43.62 -5.73 4.36
C PHE A 108 -43.44 -5.40 2.86
N PRO A 109 -44.42 -4.76 2.21
CA PRO A 109 -44.31 -4.41 0.78
C PRO A 109 -43.24 -3.35 0.55
N ASP A 110 -42.53 -3.44 -0.59
CA ASP A 110 -41.46 -2.50 -0.99
C ASP A 110 -41.91 -1.04 -1.23
N ASN A 111 -43.20 -0.74 -1.01
CA ASN A 111 -43.79 0.60 -1.17
C ASN A 111 -43.79 1.39 0.14
N ALA A 112 -42.61 1.56 0.73
CA ALA A 112 -42.46 1.91 2.11
C ALA A 112 -41.93 3.32 2.32
N SER A 113 -42.20 3.82 3.53
CA SER A 113 -41.77 5.12 4.05
C SER A 113 -40.21 5.20 4.18
N HIS A 114 -39.74 6.43 4.40
CA HIS A 114 -38.32 6.67 4.69
C HIS A 114 -37.85 5.90 5.93
N GLU A 115 -38.70 5.81 6.96
CA GLU A 115 -38.42 5.09 8.23
C GLU A 115 -38.25 3.59 7.97
N PHE A 116 -39.07 2.99 7.10
CA PHE A 116 -38.88 1.59 6.72
C PHE A 116 -37.52 1.34 6.05
N PHE A 117 -37.11 2.23 5.13
CA PHE A 117 -35.80 2.08 4.50
C PHE A 117 -34.66 2.31 5.49
N LYS A 118 -34.83 3.18 6.49
CA LYS A 118 -33.87 3.34 7.59
C LYS A 118 -33.78 2.09 8.44
N LEU A 119 -34.91 1.51 8.86
CA LEU A 119 -34.97 0.22 9.55
C LEU A 119 -34.30 -0.88 8.73
N LYS A 120 -34.65 -1.02 7.45
CA LYS A 120 -34.12 -2.05 6.54
C LYS A 120 -32.59 -1.91 6.35
N GLY A 121 -32.10 -0.69 6.24
CA GLY A 121 -30.69 -0.40 6.12
C GLY A 121 -29.92 -0.71 7.41
N THR A 122 -30.44 -0.28 8.55
CA THR A 122 -29.86 -0.60 9.87
C THR A 122 -29.84 -2.11 10.13
N PHE A 123 -30.92 -2.82 9.76
CA PHE A 123 -30.97 -4.28 9.84
C PHE A 123 -29.83 -4.96 9.07
N TRP A 124 -29.64 -4.59 7.79
CA TRP A 124 -28.59 -5.20 6.99
C TRP A 124 -27.19 -4.85 7.49
N ASN A 125 -26.99 -3.63 8.00
CA ASN A 125 -25.72 -3.24 8.62
C ASN A 125 -25.43 -4.09 9.87
N HIS A 126 -26.42 -4.23 10.78
CA HIS A 126 -26.26 -5.08 11.98
C HIS A 126 -26.10 -6.56 11.62
N ARG A 127 -26.82 -7.04 10.59
CA ARG A 127 -26.69 -8.43 10.11
C ARG A 127 -25.26 -8.75 9.66
N ALA A 128 -24.64 -7.83 8.93
CA ALA A 128 -23.25 -7.99 8.51
C ALA A 128 -22.33 -8.14 9.73
N ILE A 129 -22.47 -7.25 10.71
CA ILE A 129 -21.66 -7.25 11.93
C ILE A 129 -21.87 -8.54 12.73
N ILE A 130 -23.13 -8.93 12.98
CA ILE A 130 -23.48 -10.13 13.73
C ILE A 130 -22.95 -11.40 13.06
N ASP A 131 -23.08 -11.51 11.75
CA ASP A 131 -22.63 -12.70 11.00
C ASP A 131 -21.11 -12.84 11.01
N VAL A 132 -20.36 -11.72 10.95
CA VAL A 132 -18.90 -11.75 11.09
C VAL A 132 -18.47 -12.10 12.51
N GLN A 133 -19.00 -11.40 13.51
CA GLN A 133 -18.52 -11.50 14.88
C GLN A 133 -18.90 -12.83 15.58
N PHE A 134 -20.11 -13.29 15.35
CA PHE A 134 -20.68 -14.38 16.14
C PHE A 134 -20.98 -15.64 15.33
N ARG A 135 -21.11 -15.54 14.00
CA ARG A 135 -21.43 -16.69 13.14
C ARG A 135 -20.27 -17.11 12.24
N GLY A 136 -19.18 -16.35 12.19
CA GLY A 136 -18.01 -16.61 11.35
C GLY A 136 -18.29 -16.54 9.84
N LYS A 137 -19.39 -15.89 9.42
CA LYS A 137 -19.80 -15.77 8.02
C LYS A 137 -19.24 -14.49 7.39
N VAL A 138 -17.95 -14.45 7.20
CA VAL A 138 -17.24 -13.28 6.66
C VAL A 138 -17.63 -12.97 5.21
N ASP A 139 -17.80 -14.00 4.37
CA ASP A 139 -18.05 -13.85 2.93
C ASP A 139 -19.35 -13.11 2.58
N SER A 140 -20.35 -13.17 3.46
CA SER A 140 -21.66 -12.53 3.24
C SER A 140 -21.71 -11.06 3.70
N ALA A 141 -20.78 -10.63 4.54
CA ALA A 141 -20.82 -9.30 5.16
C ALA A 141 -20.82 -8.15 4.15
N ALA A 142 -19.95 -8.20 3.16
CA ALA A 142 -19.88 -7.18 2.11
C ALA A 142 -21.21 -7.04 1.35
N VAL A 143 -21.88 -8.16 1.08
CA VAL A 143 -23.21 -8.15 0.41
C VAL A 143 -24.25 -7.47 1.29
N TYR A 144 -24.24 -7.72 2.59
CA TYR A 144 -25.18 -7.09 3.52
C TYR A 144 -24.94 -5.60 3.70
N TYR A 145 -23.66 -5.17 3.80
CA TYR A 145 -23.34 -3.73 3.82
C TYR A 145 -23.80 -3.03 2.52
N LEU A 146 -23.64 -3.67 1.35
CA LEU A 146 -24.13 -3.10 0.09
C LEU A 146 -25.66 -2.98 0.06
N ARG A 147 -26.38 -3.98 0.62
CA ARG A 147 -27.84 -3.90 0.79
C ARG A 147 -28.22 -2.78 1.76
N ALA A 148 -27.46 -2.61 2.85
CA ALA A 148 -27.67 -1.52 3.79
C ALA A 148 -27.50 -0.16 3.12
N ILE A 149 -26.40 0.07 2.41
CA ILE A 149 -26.16 1.33 1.68
C ILE A 149 -27.27 1.64 0.68
N LYS A 150 -27.77 0.61 -0.04
CA LYS A 150 -28.87 0.78 -1.00
C LYS A 150 -30.18 1.18 -0.31
N ALA A 151 -30.49 0.58 0.84
CA ALA A 151 -31.68 0.90 1.61
C ALA A 151 -31.56 2.31 2.25
N LEU A 152 -30.42 2.61 2.91
CA LEU A 152 -30.17 3.92 3.51
C LEU A 152 -30.18 5.06 2.50
N GLY A 153 -29.75 4.80 1.26
CA GLY A 153 -29.88 5.79 0.17
C GLY A 153 -31.30 6.17 -0.19
N ARG A 154 -32.31 5.36 0.22
CA ARG A 154 -33.76 5.64 0.07
C ARG A 154 -34.41 6.16 1.32
N SER A 155 -33.71 6.17 2.45
CA SER A 155 -34.24 6.56 3.76
C SER A 155 -34.28 8.06 4.01
N GLY A 156 -33.68 8.87 3.14
CA GLY A 156 -33.51 10.30 3.39
C GLY A 156 -32.52 10.62 4.53
N SER A 157 -31.83 9.62 5.09
CA SER A 157 -30.89 9.77 6.22
C SER A 157 -29.47 9.42 5.76
N PRO A 158 -28.77 10.31 5.05
CA PRO A 158 -27.44 10.06 4.52
C PRO A 158 -26.37 9.86 5.60
N GLU A 159 -26.59 10.36 6.83
CA GLU A 159 -25.69 10.19 7.97
C GLU A 159 -25.47 8.72 8.29
N SER A 160 -26.55 7.92 8.29
CA SER A 160 -26.46 6.48 8.56
C SER A 160 -25.62 5.71 7.51
N MET A 161 -25.47 6.28 6.31
CA MET A 161 -24.62 5.70 5.26
C MET A 161 -23.13 5.87 5.57
N ILE A 162 -22.72 6.92 6.28
CA ILE A 162 -21.31 7.18 6.61
C ILE A 162 -20.73 5.95 7.30
N TYR A 163 -21.35 5.53 8.39
CA TYR A 163 -20.86 4.38 9.19
C TYR A 163 -20.96 3.06 8.46
N THR A 164 -22.01 2.87 7.67
CA THR A 164 -22.11 1.66 6.84
C THR A 164 -20.99 1.61 5.78
N CYS A 165 -20.61 2.76 5.22
CA CYS A 165 -19.47 2.85 4.32
C CYS A 165 -18.13 2.58 5.04
N VAL A 166 -17.97 3.09 6.28
CA VAL A 166 -16.80 2.80 7.12
C VAL A 166 -16.71 1.29 7.39
N ASN A 167 -17.79 0.68 7.89
CA ASN A 167 -17.84 -0.75 8.19
C ASN A 167 -17.53 -1.62 6.95
N LEU A 168 -18.04 -1.22 5.78
CA LEU A 168 -17.71 -1.91 4.52
C LEU A 168 -16.25 -1.71 4.11
N ALA A 169 -15.69 -0.52 4.35
CA ALA A 169 -14.29 -0.25 4.07
C ALA A 169 -13.39 -1.10 4.97
N ASP A 170 -13.68 -1.19 6.28
CA ASP A 170 -12.96 -2.03 7.24
C ASP A 170 -13.01 -3.52 6.83
N GLN A 171 -14.19 -3.99 6.42
CA GLN A 171 -14.32 -5.36 5.92
C GLN A 171 -13.48 -5.60 4.66
N CYS A 172 -13.50 -4.66 3.71
CA CYS A 172 -12.68 -4.74 2.50
C CYS A 172 -11.18 -4.70 2.82
N GLN A 173 -10.77 -3.91 3.82
CA GLN A 173 -9.39 -3.85 4.34
C GLN A 173 -8.95 -5.22 4.86
N HIS A 174 -9.79 -5.84 5.69
CA HIS A 174 -9.55 -7.18 6.22
C HIS A 174 -9.42 -8.23 5.12
N ASP A 175 -10.24 -8.12 4.07
CA ASP A 175 -10.22 -9.02 2.91
C ASP A 175 -9.09 -8.73 1.91
N GLY A 176 -8.22 -7.74 2.16
CA GLY A 176 -7.16 -7.33 1.23
C GLY A 176 -7.64 -6.63 -0.04
N LYS A 177 -8.89 -6.15 -0.06
CA LYS A 177 -9.50 -5.45 -1.20
C LYS A 177 -9.28 -3.94 -1.10
N PHE A 178 -8.03 -3.52 -1.05
CA PHE A 178 -7.63 -2.14 -0.70
C PHE A 178 -8.22 -1.07 -1.62
N ALA A 179 -8.44 -1.37 -2.90
CA ALA A 179 -9.11 -0.45 -3.82
C ALA A 179 -10.57 -0.16 -3.41
N LEU A 180 -11.29 -1.18 -2.93
CA LEU A 180 -12.65 -1.02 -2.41
C LEU A 180 -12.64 -0.30 -1.06
N THR A 181 -11.67 -0.60 -0.20
CA THR A 181 -11.44 0.12 1.05
C THR A 181 -11.35 1.62 0.82
N ALA A 182 -10.42 2.05 -0.02
CA ALA A 182 -10.24 3.47 -0.37
C ALA A 182 -11.50 4.09 -0.96
N LYS A 183 -12.23 3.36 -1.82
CA LYS A 183 -13.50 3.80 -2.41
C LYS A 183 -14.56 4.12 -1.35
N TYR A 184 -14.76 3.22 -0.39
CA TYR A 184 -15.84 3.39 0.59
C TYR A 184 -15.48 4.39 1.68
N TYR A 185 -14.22 4.47 2.11
CA TYR A 185 -13.77 5.56 2.98
C TYR A 185 -13.89 6.93 2.30
N ARG A 186 -13.50 7.08 1.02
CA ARG A 186 -13.72 8.35 0.30
C ARG A 186 -15.19 8.70 0.18
N ARG A 187 -16.07 7.69 0.00
CA ARG A 187 -17.52 7.94 0.01
C ARG A 187 -18.00 8.41 1.37
N ALA A 188 -17.52 7.83 2.46
CA ALA A 188 -17.82 8.25 3.82
C ALA A 188 -17.33 9.68 4.06
N LEU A 189 -16.09 10.00 3.66
CA LEU A 189 -15.51 11.34 3.78
C LEU A 189 -16.33 12.38 3.01
N PHE A 190 -16.71 12.08 1.77
CA PHE A 190 -17.57 12.96 0.98
C PHE A 190 -18.92 13.24 1.65
N LEU A 191 -19.53 12.24 2.27
CA LEU A 191 -20.77 12.42 3.01
C LEU A 191 -20.54 13.28 4.27
N CYS A 192 -19.44 13.08 5.00
CA CYS A 192 -19.05 13.94 6.13
C CYS A 192 -18.91 15.39 5.70
N ASP A 193 -18.20 15.64 4.59
CA ASP A 193 -18.01 17.00 4.05
C ASP A 193 -19.34 17.63 3.63
N SER A 194 -20.19 16.84 2.93
CA SER A 194 -21.48 17.33 2.43
C SER A 194 -22.49 17.64 3.53
N LEU A 195 -22.40 16.97 4.67
CA LEU A 195 -23.31 17.08 5.80
C LEU A 195 -22.73 17.90 6.96
N ASN A 196 -21.47 18.32 6.84
CA ASN A 196 -20.70 19.00 7.89
C ASN A 196 -20.68 18.20 9.22
N ILE A 197 -20.38 16.89 9.11
CA ILE A 197 -20.28 15.96 10.24
C ILE A 197 -18.82 15.64 10.51
N ASP A 198 -18.30 16.05 11.67
CA ASP A 198 -16.88 15.90 12.02
C ASP A 198 -16.56 14.62 12.81
N SER A 199 -17.53 14.10 13.57
CA SER A 199 -17.29 12.99 14.53
C SER A 199 -16.53 11.78 13.95
N PRO A 200 -16.86 11.23 12.75
CA PRO A 200 -16.15 10.07 12.21
C PRO A 200 -14.92 10.44 11.34
N ARG A 201 -14.67 11.73 11.12
CA ARG A 201 -13.68 12.22 10.15
C ARG A 201 -12.26 11.71 10.45
N PHE A 202 -11.87 11.73 11.73
CA PHE A 202 -10.55 11.23 12.14
C PHE A 202 -10.34 9.78 11.72
N SER A 203 -11.24 8.88 12.07
CA SER A 203 -11.15 7.45 11.76
C SER A 203 -11.19 7.19 10.25
N ILE A 204 -11.97 7.96 9.50
CA ILE A 204 -12.04 7.86 8.03
C ILE A 204 -10.70 8.27 7.38
N LEU A 205 -10.12 9.39 7.82
CA LEU A 205 -8.83 9.87 7.30
C LEU A 205 -7.70 8.90 7.66
N ALA A 206 -7.67 8.41 8.90
CA ALA A 206 -6.73 7.37 9.33
C ALA A 206 -6.88 6.08 8.50
N GLY A 207 -8.12 5.66 8.23
CA GLY A 207 -8.44 4.51 7.39
C GLY A 207 -8.00 4.69 5.93
N LEU A 208 -8.15 5.90 5.36
CA LEU A 208 -7.62 6.23 4.03
C LEU A 208 -6.09 6.18 4.01
N GLY A 209 -5.43 6.75 5.03
CA GLY A 209 -3.99 6.65 5.17
C GLY A 209 -3.52 5.20 5.16
N CYS A 210 -4.17 4.33 5.92
CA CYS A 210 -3.89 2.89 5.97
C CYS A 210 -4.12 2.22 4.60
N ALA A 211 -5.27 2.46 3.96
CA ALA A 211 -5.60 1.87 2.67
C ALA A 211 -4.58 2.24 1.57
N TYR A 212 -4.15 3.51 1.55
CA TYR A 212 -3.13 3.94 0.58
C TYR A 212 -1.72 3.46 0.93
N ALA A 213 -1.40 3.25 2.21
CA ALA A 213 -0.15 2.59 2.60
C ALA A 213 -0.11 1.13 2.09
N ASP A 214 -1.23 0.39 2.22
CA ASP A 214 -1.35 -0.97 1.70
C ASP A 214 -1.35 -1.05 0.15
N LEU A 215 -1.76 0.04 -0.51
CA LEU A 215 -1.61 0.23 -1.95
C LEU A 215 -0.19 0.68 -2.36
N HIS A 216 0.73 0.82 -1.42
CA HIS A 216 2.08 1.36 -1.60
C HIS A 216 2.11 2.78 -2.21
N ASN A 217 1.01 3.51 -2.10
CA ASN A 217 0.94 4.93 -2.45
C ASN A 217 1.26 5.80 -1.23
N PHE A 218 2.51 5.73 -0.78
CA PHE A 218 2.97 6.38 0.44
C PHE A 218 2.78 7.90 0.46
N PRO A 219 3.02 8.64 -0.64
CA PRO A 219 2.77 10.09 -0.62
C PRO A 219 1.33 10.46 -0.30
N LEU A 220 0.37 9.70 -0.84
CA LEU A 220 -1.04 9.93 -0.58
C LEU A 220 -1.45 9.41 0.81
N ALA A 221 -0.86 8.31 1.27
CA ALA A 221 -1.06 7.81 2.63
C ALA A 221 -0.62 8.83 3.68
N GLU A 222 0.59 9.41 3.53
CA GLU A 222 1.11 10.45 4.43
C GLU A 222 0.20 11.69 4.43
N SER A 223 -0.30 12.13 3.27
CA SER A 223 -1.23 13.27 3.19
C SER A 223 -2.49 13.04 4.03
N TYR A 224 -3.11 11.85 3.94
CA TYR A 224 -4.29 11.53 4.75
C TYR A 224 -3.96 11.38 6.24
N PHE A 225 -2.80 10.85 6.59
CA PHE A 225 -2.36 10.80 7.98
C PHE A 225 -2.10 12.21 8.53
N ASP A 226 -1.52 13.12 7.74
CA ASP A 226 -1.29 14.51 8.15
C ASP A 226 -2.61 15.26 8.34
N ASP A 227 -3.61 15.03 7.47
CA ASP A 227 -4.96 15.56 7.64
C ASP A 227 -5.60 15.04 8.96
N ALA A 228 -5.40 13.75 9.29
CA ALA A 228 -5.88 13.16 10.52
C ALA A 228 -5.18 13.73 11.77
N ASP A 229 -3.89 14.07 11.70
CA ASP A 229 -3.12 14.63 12.82
C ASP A 229 -3.78 15.87 13.42
N SER A 230 -4.43 16.69 12.60
CA SER A 230 -5.14 17.90 13.05
C SER A 230 -6.32 17.59 13.98
N LEU A 231 -6.86 16.37 13.92
CA LEU A 231 -8.02 15.90 14.68
C LEU A 231 -7.62 14.94 15.82
N PHE A 232 -6.33 14.58 15.92
CA PHE A 232 -5.83 13.57 16.84
C PHE A 232 -6.20 13.82 18.31
N ALA A 233 -6.06 15.06 18.79
CA ALA A 233 -6.30 15.41 20.18
C ALA A 233 -7.78 15.25 20.61
N GLY A 234 -8.72 15.31 19.68
CA GLY A 234 -10.15 15.12 19.92
C GLY A 234 -10.64 13.69 19.77
N ALA A 235 -9.79 12.77 19.33
CA ALA A 235 -10.15 11.37 19.13
C ALA A 235 -10.07 10.60 20.45
N ASP A 236 -10.88 9.53 20.58
CA ASP A 236 -10.77 8.62 21.72
C ASP A 236 -9.46 7.83 21.71
N ALA A 237 -9.05 7.34 22.88
CA ALA A 237 -7.78 6.66 23.07
C ALA A 237 -7.60 5.43 22.14
N GLN A 238 -8.67 4.70 21.85
CA GLN A 238 -8.62 3.54 20.97
C GLN A 238 -8.37 3.95 19.52
N ALA A 239 -9.06 5.00 19.04
CA ALA A 239 -8.84 5.53 17.70
C ALA A 239 -7.42 6.12 17.55
N GLN A 240 -6.92 6.83 18.58
CA GLN A 240 -5.55 7.33 18.64
C GLN A 240 -4.53 6.19 18.56
N TYR A 241 -4.75 5.09 19.30
CA TYR A 241 -3.90 3.91 19.24
C TYR A 241 -3.85 3.33 17.82
N PHE A 242 -5.00 3.08 17.19
CA PHE A 242 -5.04 2.53 15.84
C PHE A 242 -4.36 3.43 14.82
N TYR A 243 -4.58 4.73 14.92
CA TYR A 243 -3.91 5.71 14.07
C TYR A 243 -2.39 5.63 14.19
N LEU A 244 -1.85 5.68 15.42
CA LEU A 244 -0.41 5.64 15.67
C LEU A 244 0.21 4.32 15.21
N ASN A 245 -0.45 3.19 15.51
CA ASN A 245 0.02 1.88 15.08
C ASN A 245 0.04 1.76 13.54
N ASN A 246 -0.99 2.24 12.86
CA ASN A 246 -1.07 2.17 11.39
C ASN A 246 -0.07 3.12 10.72
N ARG A 247 0.12 4.32 11.25
CA ARG A 247 1.13 5.26 10.77
C ARG A 247 2.54 4.73 11.01
N GLY A 248 2.78 4.08 12.13
CA GLY A 248 4.02 3.34 12.42
C GLY A 248 4.28 2.24 11.39
N ASN A 249 3.26 1.45 11.05
CA ASN A 249 3.33 0.42 10.02
C ASN A 249 3.62 1.01 8.62
N CYS A 250 3.02 2.14 8.28
CA CYS A 250 3.32 2.86 7.03
C CYS A 250 4.80 3.27 6.96
N CYS A 251 5.36 3.82 8.05
CA CYS A 251 6.79 4.14 8.15
C CYS A 251 7.67 2.87 8.07
N TYR A 252 7.23 1.78 8.70
CA TYR A 252 7.92 0.49 8.63
C TYR A 252 8.01 -0.04 7.19
N GLN A 253 6.90 0.00 6.45
CA GLN A 253 6.87 -0.40 5.03
C GLN A 253 7.81 0.45 4.16
N GLN A 254 7.95 1.74 4.49
CA GLN A 254 8.89 2.66 3.85
C GLN A 254 10.34 2.48 4.34
N LYS A 255 10.61 1.53 5.26
CA LYS A 255 11.90 1.31 5.93
C LYS A 255 12.41 2.53 6.73
N GLN A 256 11.52 3.43 7.12
CA GLN A 256 11.78 4.58 7.98
C GLN A 256 11.71 4.15 9.45
N TYR A 257 12.57 3.21 9.84
CA TYR A 257 12.52 2.54 11.14
C TYR A 257 12.55 3.49 12.35
N PRO A 258 13.35 4.57 12.37
CA PRO A 258 13.33 5.52 13.50
C PRO A 258 11.96 6.19 13.68
N ARG A 259 11.30 6.60 12.58
CA ARG A 259 9.94 7.17 12.63
C ARG A 259 8.91 6.13 13.02
N ALA A 260 9.00 4.92 12.50
CA ALA A 260 8.13 3.82 12.89
C ALA A 260 8.19 3.55 14.39
N LEU A 261 9.41 3.50 14.95
CA LEU A 261 9.65 3.32 16.39
C LEU A 261 9.02 4.44 17.23
N GLU A 262 9.10 5.68 16.78
CA GLU A 262 8.48 6.83 17.46
C GLU A 262 6.96 6.65 17.55
N TYR A 263 6.29 6.34 16.42
CA TYR A 263 4.85 6.13 16.41
C TYR A 263 4.43 4.93 17.26
N PHE A 264 5.15 3.82 17.22
CA PHE A 264 4.83 2.65 18.05
C PHE A 264 5.03 2.95 19.54
N LYS A 265 6.04 3.72 19.94
CA LYS A 265 6.20 4.14 21.33
C LYS A 265 5.08 5.06 21.82
N ARG A 266 4.58 5.95 20.96
CA ARG A 266 3.41 6.75 21.29
C ARG A 266 2.16 5.87 21.42
N ALA A 267 2.01 4.84 20.57
CA ALA A 267 0.94 3.86 20.69
C ALA A 267 1.03 3.04 21.98
N ASP A 268 2.25 2.65 22.42
CA ASP A 268 2.52 1.95 23.69
C ASP A 268 2.05 2.78 24.90
N GLN A 269 2.30 4.09 24.88
CA GLN A 269 1.83 5.00 25.95
C GLN A 269 0.30 5.00 26.06
N ILE A 270 -0.40 5.13 24.93
CA ILE A 270 -1.86 5.16 24.90
C ILE A 270 -2.47 3.82 25.31
N VAL A 271 -1.99 2.71 24.78
CA VAL A 271 -2.59 1.39 25.07
C VAL A 271 -2.41 0.98 26.52
N SER A 272 -1.35 1.45 27.19
CA SER A 272 -1.13 1.19 28.61
C SER A 272 -2.21 1.78 29.51
N GLU A 273 -2.88 2.85 29.08
CA GLU A 273 -3.93 3.53 29.86
C GLU A 273 -5.25 2.76 29.87
N PHE A 274 -5.62 2.08 28.77
CA PHE A 274 -6.91 1.34 28.72
C PHE A 274 -6.78 -0.18 28.84
N GLN A 275 -5.61 -0.66 29.27
CA GLN A 275 -5.36 -2.05 29.73
C GLN A 275 -5.88 -3.13 28.77
N ASN A 276 -5.61 -3.02 27.47
CA ASN A 276 -5.92 -4.06 26.50
C ASN A 276 -4.68 -4.93 26.24
N PRO A 277 -4.61 -6.17 26.79
CA PRO A 277 -3.41 -6.99 26.69
C PRO A 277 -3.06 -7.40 25.26
N GLU A 278 -4.05 -7.54 24.38
CA GLU A 278 -3.81 -7.91 22.99
C GLU A 278 -3.17 -6.76 22.20
N MET A 279 -3.75 -5.56 22.31
CA MET A 279 -3.19 -4.37 21.66
C MET A 279 -1.79 -4.06 22.19
N GLN A 280 -1.56 -4.24 23.50
CA GLN A 280 -0.25 -4.11 24.11
C GLN A 280 0.76 -5.09 23.50
N ALA A 281 0.41 -6.36 23.37
CA ALA A 281 1.29 -7.38 22.79
C ALA A 281 1.63 -7.10 21.31
N VAL A 282 0.68 -6.56 20.55
CA VAL A 282 0.90 -6.16 19.15
C VAL A 282 1.91 -5.01 19.05
N VAL A 283 1.75 -3.97 19.88
CA VAL A 283 2.70 -2.84 19.88
C VAL A 283 4.07 -3.28 20.35
N ASP A 284 4.15 -4.10 21.39
CA ASP A 284 5.41 -4.64 21.88
C ASP A 284 6.13 -5.45 20.79
N ALA A 285 5.40 -6.29 20.04
CA ALA A 285 5.97 -7.02 18.92
C ALA A 285 6.50 -6.08 17.81
N ASN A 286 5.75 -5.02 17.48
CA ASN A 286 6.15 -4.03 16.47
C ASN A 286 7.40 -3.26 16.92
N ILE A 287 7.45 -2.80 18.18
CA ILE A 287 8.64 -2.12 18.74
C ILE A 287 9.82 -3.08 18.74
N GLY A 288 9.61 -4.32 19.15
CA GLY A 288 10.64 -5.35 19.16
C GLY A 288 11.23 -5.60 17.78
N GLU A 289 10.37 -5.76 16.76
CA GLU A 289 10.80 -5.98 15.38
C GLU A 289 11.60 -4.80 14.82
N VAL A 290 11.10 -3.57 15.01
CA VAL A 290 11.79 -2.37 14.53
C VAL A 290 13.12 -2.19 15.27
N SER A 291 13.15 -2.40 16.58
CA SER A 291 14.40 -2.33 17.37
C SER A 291 15.44 -3.32 16.87
N MET A 292 15.01 -4.53 16.55
CA MET A 292 15.87 -5.58 15.99
C MET A 292 16.40 -5.20 14.58
N LEU A 293 15.57 -4.57 13.74
CA LEU A 293 15.99 -4.10 12.41
C LEU A 293 16.96 -2.92 12.50
N MET A 294 16.87 -2.12 13.56
CA MET A 294 17.82 -1.03 13.86
C MET A 294 19.11 -1.52 14.55
N GLY A 295 19.23 -2.83 14.83
CA GLY A 295 20.39 -3.43 15.49
C GLY A 295 20.37 -3.35 17.02
N ASN A 296 19.31 -2.84 17.62
CA ASN A 296 19.17 -2.72 19.07
C ASN A 296 18.55 -4.00 19.65
N ILE A 297 19.37 -5.04 19.76
CA ILE A 297 18.93 -6.38 20.16
C ILE A 297 18.42 -6.42 21.60
N ASP A 298 19.05 -5.67 22.52
CA ASP A 298 18.65 -5.64 23.93
C ASP A 298 17.24 -5.05 24.09
N SER A 299 16.96 -3.95 23.41
CA SER A 299 15.63 -3.36 23.39
C SER A 299 14.60 -4.32 22.75
N ALA A 300 14.96 -4.95 21.65
CA ALA A 300 14.09 -5.93 20.98
C ALA A 300 13.73 -7.08 21.91
N GLU A 301 14.69 -7.59 22.69
CA GLU A 301 14.45 -8.67 23.65
C GLU A 301 13.43 -8.29 24.73
N VAL A 302 13.56 -7.08 25.29
CA VAL A 302 12.62 -6.59 26.32
C VAL A 302 11.19 -6.59 25.80
N TYR A 303 10.97 -5.98 24.63
CA TYR A 303 9.62 -5.85 24.07
C TYR A 303 9.06 -7.18 23.57
N ILE A 304 9.86 -8.01 22.91
CA ILE A 304 9.44 -9.33 22.48
C ILE A 304 9.11 -10.23 23.67
N SER A 305 9.83 -10.10 24.79
CA SER A 305 9.52 -10.85 26.01
C SER A 305 8.22 -10.38 26.67
N ARG A 306 7.89 -9.08 26.61
CA ARG A 306 6.60 -8.55 27.07
C ARG A 306 5.43 -9.14 26.22
N ALA A 307 5.56 -9.12 24.90
CA ALA A 307 4.58 -9.68 23.99
C ALA A 307 4.40 -11.20 24.19
N ASP A 308 5.49 -11.92 24.47
CA ASP A 308 5.48 -13.38 24.70
C ASP A 308 4.58 -13.79 25.86
N ASN A 309 4.46 -12.98 26.92
CA ASN A 309 3.58 -13.25 28.05
C ASN A 309 2.09 -13.36 27.63
N TYR A 310 1.66 -12.52 26.69
CA TYR A 310 0.31 -12.60 26.17
C TYR A 310 0.12 -13.79 25.23
N PHE A 311 1.04 -14.02 24.29
CA PHE A 311 0.88 -15.05 23.27
C PHE A 311 0.99 -16.48 23.83
N LYS A 312 1.71 -16.70 24.93
CA LYS A 312 1.81 -18.03 25.58
C LYS A 312 0.48 -18.56 26.07
N ASP A 313 -0.38 -17.68 26.59
CA ASP A 313 -1.63 -18.06 27.26
C ASP A 313 -2.84 -18.09 26.30
N ASN A 314 -2.63 -17.79 25.03
CA ASN A 314 -3.69 -17.69 24.04
C ASN A 314 -3.69 -18.86 23.04
N SER A 315 -4.84 -19.11 22.42
CA SER A 315 -4.98 -20.12 21.37
C SER A 315 -4.19 -19.72 20.12
N PHE A 316 -3.64 -20.70 19.39
CA PHE A 316 -2.86 -20.48 18.18
C PHE A 316 -3.63 -19.66 17.14
N SER A 317 -3.02 -18.62 16.63
CA SER A 317 -3.54 -17.69 15.62
C SER A 317 -2.46 -17.32 14.60
N GLU A 318 -2.84 -16.72 13.47
CA GLU A 318 -1.86 -16.22 12.50
C GLU A 318 -0.95 -15.13 13.09
N GLN A 319 -1.46 -14.32 14.00
CA GLN A 319 -0.67 -13.31 14.71
C GLN A 319 0.36 -14.00 15.62
N MET A 320 -0.04 -15.02 16.35
CA MET A 320 0.87 -15.84 17.15
C MET A 320 1.93 -16.51 16.27
N PHE A 321 1.57 -17.01 15.09
CA PHE A 321 2.52 -17.55 14.14
C PHE A 321 3.58 -16.51 13.75
N ASN A 322 3.15 -15.30 13.35
CA ASN A 322 4.08 -14.22 12.98
C ASN A 322 4.96 -13.81 14.17
N PHE A 323 4.37 -13.69 15.36
CA PHE A 323 5.10 -13.37 16.58
C PHE A 323 6.16 -14.44 16.93
N LEU A 324 5.81 -15.72 16.89
CA LEU A 324 6.75 -16.80 17.15
C LEU A 324 7.88 -16.84 16.12
N SER A 325 7.57 -16.60 14.85
CA SER A 325 8.56 -16.47 13.81
C SER A 325 9.51 -15.28 14.05
N LEU A 326 8.99 -14.14 14.55
CA LEU A 326 9.78 -12.97 14.95
C LEU A 326 10.69 -13.30 16.15
N LYS A 327 10.15 -13.99 17.17
CA LYS A 327 10.91 -14.45 18.33
C LYS A 327 12.06 -15.39 17.93
N ALA A 328 11.81 -16.29 16.97
CA ALA A 328 12.87 -17.14 16.43
C ALA A 328 13.99 -16.32 15.76
N ASP A 329 13.65 -15.26 15.01
CA ASP A 329 14.66 -14.35 14.41
C ASP A 329 15.48 -13.63 15.47
N LEU A 330 14.89 -13.22 16.57
CA LEU A 330 15.61 -12.65 17.71
C LEU A 330 16.62 -13.66 18.29
N LEU A 331 16.21 -14.90 18.50
CA LEU A 331 17.09 -15.96 19.02
C LEU A 331 18.27 -16.22 18.06
N LEU A 332 18.03 -16.24 16.77
CA LEU A 332 19.10 -16.34 15.76
C LEU A 332 20.13 -15.21 15.90
N ARG A 333 19.65 -13.97 16.05
CA ARG A 333 20.54 -12.80 16.20
C ARG A 333 21.34 -12.83 17.50
N LYS A 334 20.82 -13.50 18.53
CA LYS A 334 21.51 -13.76 19.79
C LYS A 334 22.44 -14.99 19.75
N GLY A 335 22.44 -15.77 18.66
CA GLY A 335 23.22 -17.00 18.51
C GLY A 335 22.56 -18.24 19.10
N ASP A 336 21.35 -18.17 19.61
CA ASP A 336 20.59 -19.32 20.08
C ASP A 336 19.89 -20.03 18.92
N ILE A 337 20.68 -20.80 18.17
CA ILE A 337 20.21 -21.59 17.04
C ILE A 337 19.24 -22.70 17.49
N ALA A 338 19.49 -23.29 18.66
CA ALA A 338 18.68 -24.38 19.18
C ALA A 338 17.26 -23.91 19.57
N GLY A 339 17.17 -22.78 20.26
CA GLY A 339 15.91 -22.15 20.61
C GLY A 339 15.11 -21.76 19.36
N ALA A 340 15.76 -21.15 18.39
CA ALA A 340 15.13 -20.80 17.11
C ALA A 340 14.62 -22.04 16.37
N HIS A 341 15.42 -23.12 16.31
CA HIS A 341 15.02 -24.39 15.71
C HIS A 341 13.72 -24.94 16.34
N SER A 342 13.66 -24.96 17.67
CA SER A 342 12.49 -25.44 18.40
C SER A 342 11.22 -24.68 18.00
N ILE A 343 11.30 -23.35 17.90
CA ILE A 343 10.17 -22.52 17.50
C ILE A 343 9.77 -22.79 16.05
N PHE A 344 10.71 -22.78 15.11
CA PHE A 344 10.40 -23.03 13.70
C PHE A 344 9.77 -24.42 13.51
N LYS A 345 10.23 -25.42 14.23
CA LYS A 345 9.64 -26.77 14.21
C LYS A 345 8.21 -26.77 14.73
N SER A 346 7.92 -26.00 15.79
CA SER A 346 6.57 -25.95 16.40
C SER A 346 5.54 -25.27 15.49
N ILE A 347 5.93 -24.23 14.74
CA ILE A 347 5.00 -23.48 13.88
C ILE A 347 4.89 -24.02 12.46
N ALA A 348 5.80 -24.89 12.03
CA ALA A 348 5.84 -25.43 10.66
C ALA A 348 4.57 -26.20 10.25
N ALA A 349 3.83 -26.76 11.21
CA ALA A 349 2.58 -27.49 10.98
C ALA A 349 1.37 -26.57 10.72
N TYR A 350 1.52 -25.26 10.92
CA TYR A 350 0.41 -24.30 10.90
C TYR A 350 0.74 -23.09 9.98
N PRO A 351 0.92 -23.31 8.65
CA PRO A 351 1.27 -22.23 7.75
C PRO A 351 0.17 -21.13 7.74
N PRO A 352 0.53 -19.85 7.76
CA PRO A 352 -0.44 -18.78 7.75
C PRO A 352 -1.06 -18.63 6.35
N ASN A 353 -2.27 -18.10 6.29
CA ASN A 353 -2.92 -17.78 5.01
C ASN A 353 -2.44 -16.45 4.42
N ARG A 354 -1.90 -15.55 5.25
CA ARG A 354 -1.46 -14.22 4.82
C ARG A 354 -0.12 -14.27 4.09
N PRO A 355 -0.04 -13.80 2.84
CA PRO A 355 1.21 -13.79 2.04
C PRO A 355 2.37 -13.09 2.74
N GLN A 356 2.11 -11.98 3.45
CA GLN A 356 3.12 -11.20 4.17
C GLN A 356 3.80 -12.02 5.28
N TYR A 357 3.03 -12.83 6.01
CA TYR A 357 3.58 -13.66 7.06
C TYR A 357 4.40 -14.83 6.49
N ASN A 358 3.98 -15.38 5.34
CA ASN A 358 4.76 -16.39 4.63
C ASN A 358 6.08 -15.84 4.12
N GLU A 359 6.07 -14.66 3.54
CA GLU A 359 7.28 -14.00 3.04
C GLU A 359 8.29 -13.79 4.18
N LEU A 360 7.86 -13.19 5.30
CA LEU A 360 8.70 -12.97 6.47
C LEU A 360 9.22 -14.28 7.08
N TYR A 361 8.37 -15.29 7.17
CA TYR A 361 8.72 -16.60 7.70
C TYR A 361 9.83 -17.27 6.88
N HIS A 362 9.68 -17.30 5.56
CA HIS A 362 10.70 -17.88 4.69
C HIS A 362 12.02 -17.10 4.69
N ARG A 363 11.98 -15.76 4.82
CA ARG A 363 13.21 -14.96 5.02
C ARG A 363 13.92 -15.28 6.34
N ARG A 364 13.16 -15.50 7.41
CA ARG A 364 13.70 -15.88 8.71
C ARG A 364 14.26 -17.31 8.70
N LEU A 365 13.60 -18.24 8.00
CA LEU A 365 14.10 -19.60 7.77
C LEU A 365 15.37 -19.61 6.91
N GLU A 366 15.45 -18.81 5.86
CA GLU A 366 16.68 -18.63 5.07
C GLU A 366 17.85 -18.29 6.00
N ARG A 367 17.71 -17.26 6.83
CA ARG A 367 18.74 -16.87 7.81
C ARG A 367 19.12 -18.01 8.74
N TYR A 368 18.13 -18.73 9.26
CA TYR A 368 18.34 -19.90 10.11
C TYR A 368 19.20 -20.96 9.39
N PHE A 369 18.85 -21.34 8.17
CA PHE A 369 19.59 -22.37 7.44
C PHE A 369 20.98 -21.91 7.01
N LEU A 370 21.19 -20.63 6.75
CA LEU A 370 22.52 -20.06 6.54
C LEU A 370 23.41 -20.23 7.79
N MET A 371 22.87 -19.95 8.99
CA MET A 371 23.64 -20.09 10.23
C MET A 371 23.94 -21.55 10.58
N VAL A 372 23.08 -22.47 10.18
CA VAL A 372 23.29 -23.93 10.36
C VAL A 372 24.24 -24.51 9.29
N GLY A 373 24.54 -23.76 8.21
CA GLY A 373 25.39 -24.23 7.10
C GLY A 373 24.63 -25.08 6.07
N ASP A 374 23.29 -25.16 6.13
CA ASP A 374 22.47 -25.86 5.14
C ASP A 374 22.08 -24.89 4.00
N TYR A 375 23.05 -24.67 3.11
CA TYR A 375 22.90 -23.72 1.99
C TYR A 375 21.80 -24.12 1.00
N ARG A 376 21.51 -25.42 0.88
CA ARG A 376 20.44 -25.89 0.00
C ARG A 376 19.08 -25.43 0.53
N ARG A 377 18.79 -25.71 1.79
CA ARG A 377 17.52 -25.26 2.39
C ARG A 377 17.44 -23.73 2.53
N ALA A 378 18.55 -23.06 2.75
CA ALA A 378 18.59 -21.61 2.72
C ALA A 378 18.16 -21.06 1.36
N TYR A 379 18.71 -21.60 0.27
CA TYR A 379 18.33 -21.23 -1.10
C TYR A 379 16.84 -21.54 -1.39
N ASP A 380 16.36 -22.72 -1.01
CA ASP A 380 14.96 -23.08 -1.22
C ASP A 380 14.01 -22.08 -0.50
N ASN A 381 14.36 -21.65 0.71
CA ASN A 381 13.57 -20.65 1.44
C ASN A 381 13.68 -19.25 0.84
N LEU A 382 14.82 -18.84 0.33
CA LEU A 382 14.97 -17.60 -0.40
C LEU A 382 14.07 -17.57 -1.65
N VAL A 383 14.01 -18.67 -2.40
CA VAL A 383 13.12 -18.81 -3.56
C VAL A 383 11.66 -18.68 -3.14
N GLN A 384 11.25 -19.31 -2.04
CA GLN A 384 9.89 -19.19 -1.51
C GLN A 384 9.57 -17.75 -1.06
N ALA A 385 10.46 -17.12 -0.32
CA ALA A 385 10.30 -15.73 0.10
C ALA A 385 10.15 -14.78 -1.10
N THR A 386 10.95 -14.98 -2.14
CA THR A 386 10.87 -14.19 -3.37
C THR A 386 9.53 -14.41 -4.09
N ALA A 387 9.08 -15.65 -4.19
CA ALA A 387 7.78 -15.97 -4.80
C ALA A 387 6.61 -15.31 -4.06
N TRP A 388 6.63 -15.31 -2.73
CA TRP A 388 5.63 -14.60 -1.92
C TRP A 388 5.72 -13.08 -2.09
N SER A 389 6.93 -12.52 -2.11
CA SER A 389 7.15 -11.09 -2.38
C SER A 389 6.59 -10.66 -3.74
N ASP A 390 6.82 -11.47 -4.78
CA ASP A 390 6.26 -11.22 -6.12
C ASP A 390 4.73 -11.32 -6.12
N SER A 391 4.16 -12.29 -5.39
CA SER A 391 2.72 -12.42 -5.23
C SER A 391 2.10 -11.21 -4.53
N ILE A 392 2.72 -10.72 -3.45
CA ILE A 392 2.30 -9.51 -2.74
C ILE A 392 2.33 -8.31 -3.69
N LYS A 393 3.44 -8.12 -4.40
CA LYS A 393 3.62 -7.04 -5.37
C LYS A 393 2.55 -7.07 -6.45
N ASN A 394 2.34 -8.23 -7.08
CA ASN A 394 1.33 -8.40 -8.13
C ASN A 394 -0.09 -8.08 -7.63
N THR A 395 -0.40 -8.49 -6.40
CA THR A 395 -1.70 -8.20 -5.77
C THR A 395 -1.84 -6.70 -5.48
N THR A 396 -0.79 -6.07 -4.97
CA THR A 396 -0.76 -4.62 -4.70
C THR A 396 -0.89 -3.82 -5.99
N ASP A 397 -0.17 -4.18 -7.03
CA ASP A 397 -0.25 -3.53 -8.34
C ASP A 397 -1.66 -3.68 -8.96
N ALA A 398 -2.27 -4.87 -8.86
CA ALA A 398 -3.64 -5.11 -9.31
C ALA A 398 -4.66 -4.25 -8.54
N ASN A 399 -4.52 -4.13 -7.22
CA ASN A 399 -5.37 -3.27 -6.39
C ASN A 399 -5.17 -1.78 -6.74
N LEU A 400 -3.93 -1.36 -6.97
CA LEU A 400 -3.61 0.03 -7.34
C LEU A 400 -4.24 0.39 -8.71
N ILE A 401 -4.13 -0.49 -9.68
CA ILE A 401 -4.79 -0.32 -10.99
C ILE A 401 -6.32 -0.26 -10.83
N ALA A 402 -6.89 -1.14 -10.00
CA ALA A 402 -8.32 -1.15 -9.70
C ALA A 402 -8.77 0.16 -9.03
N GLU A 403 -7.96 0.69 -8.10
CA GLU A 403 -8.21 1.99 -7.44
C GLU A 403 -8.22 3.14 -8.45
N TYR A 404 -7.20 3.23 -9.30
CA TYR A 404 -7.14 4.26 -10.34
C TYR A 404 -8.33 4.17 -11.31
N LYS A 405 -8.72 2.96 -11.70
CA LYS A 405 -9.90 2.75 -12.54
C LYS A 405 -11.19 3.18 -11.84
N MET A 406 -11.33 2.86 -10.56
CA MET A 406 -12.50 3.27 -9.78
C MET A 406 -12.56 4.79 -9.61
N ARG A 407 -11.43 5.43 -9.31
CA ARG A 407 -11.30 6.89 -9.18
C ARG A 407 -11.67 7.56 -10.48
N TYR A 408 -11.08 7.14 -11.58
CA TYR A 408 -11.41 7.66 -12.91
C TYR A 408 -12.92 7.50 -13.23
N THR A 409 -13.51 6.35 -12.90
CA THR A 409 -14.95 6.12 -13.11
C THR A 409 -15.81 7.01 -12.22
N GLN A 410 -15.40 7.26 -10.97
CA GLN A 410 -16.11 8.18 -10.08
C GLN A 410 -16.04 9.62 -10.60
N ASP A 411 -14.86 10.07 -10.99
CA ASP A 411 -14.64 11.43 -11.50
C ASP A 411 -15.41 11.67 -12.79
N THR A 412 -15.41 10.71 -13.70
CA THR A 412 -16.19 10.79 -14.94
C THR A 412 -17.70 10.73 -14.68
N THR A 413 -18.14 9.97 -13.67
CA THR A 413 -19.57 9.89 -13.28
C THR A 413 -20.03 11.17 -12.62
N LEU A 414 -19.23 11.78 -11.76
CA LEU A 414 -19.51 13.10 -11.16
C LEU A 414 -19.56 14.19 -12.22
N LEU A 415 -18.60 14.18 -13.14
CA LEU A 415 -18.58 15.11 -14.28
C LEU A 415 -19.84 14.96 -15.13
N HIS A 416 -20.25 13.71 -15.40
CA HIS A 416 -21.46 13.42 -16.14
C HIS A 416 -22.74 13.86 -15.39
N ARG A 417 -22.82 13.63 -14.09
CA ARG A 417 -23.94 14.12 -13.25
C ARG A 417 -24.01 15.64 -13.22
N ASN A 418 -22.88 16.30 -13.05
CA ASN A 418 -22.83 17.77 -13.08
C ASN A 418 -23.22 18.31 -14.46
N MET A 419 -22.83 17.63 -15.55
CA MET A 419 -23.30 17.98 -16.89
C MET A 419 -24.81 17.79 -17.05
N VAL A 420 -25.37 16.73 -16.50
CA VAL A 420 -26.83 16.45 -16.52
C VAL A 420 -27.61 17.49 -15.68
N ILE A 421 -27.07 17.88 -14.51
CA ILE A 421 -27.67 18.92 -13.66
C ILE A 421 -27.65 20.25 -14.41
N ALA A 422 -26.48 20.63 -14.95
CA ALA A 422 -26.33 21.84 -15.76
C ALA A 422 -27.23 21.85 -17.03
N ALA A 423 -27.43 20.66 -17.61
CA ALA A 423 -28.36 20.52 -18.75
C ALA A 423 -29.83 20.66 -18.32
N ARG A 424 -30.22 20.20 -17.11
CA ARG A 424 -31.57 20.40 -16.56
C ARG A 424 -31.86 21.87 -16.21
N GLU A 425 -30.90 22.58 -15.65
CA GLU A 425 -31.01 24.02 -15.42
C GLU A 425 -31.15 24.82 -16.74
N LYS A 426 -30.51 24.30 -17.79
CA LYS A 426 -30.69 24.83 -19.15
C LYS A 426 -32.06 24.52 -19.75
N GLN A 427 -32.79 23.51 -19.31
CA GLN A 427 -34.13 23.21 -19.82
C GLN A 427 -35.16 24.31 -19.51
N VAL A 428 -34.92 25.10 -18.48
CA VAL A 428 -35.75 26.28 -18.14
C VAL A 428 -35.53 27.42 -19.15
N THR A 429 -34.44 27.37 -19.91
CA THR A 429 -34.11 28.38 -20.93
C THR A 429 -34.42 27.93 -22.38
N ASN A 430 -35.14 26.83 -22.57
CA ASN A 430 -35.34 26.17 -23.86
C ASN A 430 -36.17 26.95 -24.90
N LEU A 431 -36.78 28.06 -24.56
CA LEU A 431 -37.47 28.90 -25.56
C LEU A 431 -36.52 29.72 -26.46
N LYS A 432 -35.24 29.83 -26.08
CA LYS A 432 -34.20 30.54 -26.90
C LYS A 432 -33.48 29.64 -27.91
N ILE A 433 -33.65 28.31 -27.81
CA ILE A 433 -32.86 27.32 -28.60
C ILE A 433 -33.41 27.15 -30.03
N LEU A 434 -34.68 27.48 -30.31
CA LEU A 434 -35.28 27.26 -31.64
C LEU A 434 -34.66 28.12 -32.74
N ILE A 435 -34.12 29.29 -32.38
CA ILE A 435 -33.47 30.21 -33.33
C ILE A 435 -31.99 29.84 -33.56
N ILE A 436 -31.35 29.15 -32.58
CA ILE A 436 -29.93 28.77 -32.67
C ILE A 436 -29.71 27.47 -33.47
N SER A 437 -30.77 26.60 -33.59
CA SER A 437 -30.61 25.26 -34.19
C SER A 437 -30.24 25.30 -35.69
N ILE A 438 -30.64 26.32 -36.46
CA ILE A 438 -30.35 26.43 -37.90
C ILE A 438 -28.89 26.86 -38.13
N SER A 439 -28.33 27.72 -37.23
CA SER A 439 -26.92 28.15 -37.32
C SER A 439 -25.95 27.06 -36.85
N ILE A 440 -26.41 26.18 -35.94
CA ILE A 440 -25.58 25.10 -35.40
C ILE A 440 -25.33 23.99 -36.41
N SER A 441 -26.28 23.69 -37.31
CA SER A 441 -26.11 22.63 -38.33
C SER A 441 -24.92 22.88 -39.24
N LEU A 442 -24.67 24.13 -39.61
CA LEU A 442 -23.56 24.50 -40.49
C LEU A 442 -22.22 24.42 -39.76
N ILE A 443 -22.20 24.80 -38.49
CA ILE A 443 -20.98 24.75 -37.64
C ILE A 443 -20.62 23.29 -37.31
N LEU A 444 -21.61 22.42 -37.09
CA LEU A 444 -21.36 21.00 -36.79
C LEU A 444 -20.72 20.27 -37.98
N LEU A 445 -21.05 20.63 -39.21
CA LEU A 445 -20.44 20.02 -40.39
C LEU A 445 -18.94 20.39 -40.50
N VAL A 446 -18.58 21.61 -40.21
CA VAL A 446 -17.19 22.09 -40.25
C VAL A 446 -16.39 21.47 -39.06
N VAL A 447 -17.02 21.37 -37.87
CA VAL A 447 -16.39 20.78 -36.69
C VAL A 447 -16.17 19.27 -36.87
N ALA A 448 -17.09 18.57 -37.52
CA ALA A 448 -16.93 17.12 -37.79
C ALA A 448 -15.71 16.84 -38.71
N VAL A 449 -15.48 17.66 -39.71
CA VAL A 449 -14.31 17.52 -40.60
C VAL A 449 -13.00 17.81 -39.86
N ILE A 450 -13.01 18.79 -38.96
CA ILE A 450 -11.81 19.12 -38.15
C ILE A 450 -11.56 18.05 -37.07
N LEU A 451 -12.61 17.52 -36.45
CA LEU A 451 -12.44 16.48 -35.42
C LEU A 451 -11.91 15.15 -35.99
N THR A 452 -12.42 14.73 -37.14
CA THR A 452 -11.94 13.49 -37.79
C THR A 452 -10.45 13.59 -38.20
N SER A 453 -10.00 14.77 -38.68
CA SER A 453 -8.59 14.98 -38.99
C SER A 453 -7.71 15.04 -37.74
N LYS A 454 -8.17 15.64 -36.62
CA LYS A 454 -7.43 15.67 -35.34
C LYS A 454 -7.40 14.32 -34.62
N LEU A 455 -8.49 13.54 -34.66
CA LEU A 455 -8.54 12.20 -34.08
C LEU A 455 -7.58 11.23 -34.80
N ARG A 456 -7.51 11.32 -36.13
CA ARG A 456 -6.54 10.53 -36.93
C ARG A 456 -5.07 10.86 -36.57
N LEU A 457 -4.77 12.12 -36.34
CA LEU A 457 -3.43 12.54 -35.93
C LEU A 457 -3.08 12.10 -34.48
N ARG A 458 -4.06 12.12 -33.56
CA ARG A 458 -3.84 11.68 -32.18
C ARG A 458 -3.65 10.16 -32.07
N HIS A 459 -4.42 9.40 -32.88
CA HIS A 459 -4.28 7.94 -32.91
C HIS A 459 -2.87 7.51 -33.35
N LEU A 460 -2.36 8.11 -34.42
CA LEU A 460 -1.01 7.85 -34.92
C LEU A 460 0.10 8.23 -33.94
N LYS A 461 -0.10 9.29 -33.12
CA LYS A 461 0.86 9.66 -32.07
C LYS A 461 0.82 8.71 -30.87
N MET A 462 -0.37 8.23 -30.48
CA MET A 462 -0.51 7.32 -29.34
C MET A 462 0.06 5.91 -29.63
N GLU A 463 -0.08 5.40 -30.84
CA GLU A 463 0.55 4.13 -31.24
C GLU A 463 2.08 4.20 -31.16
N ARG A 464 2.69 5.26 -31.69
CA ARG A 464 4.15 5.45 -31.59
C ARG A 464 4.66 5.58 -30.16
N MET A 465 3.89 6.23 -29.27
CA MET A 465 4.26 6.36 -27.85
C MET A 465 4.10 5.06 -27.08
N LYS A 466 3.07 4.25 -27.36
CA LYS A 466 2.91 2.93 -26.77
C LYS A 466 4.03 1.97 -27.19
N GLU A 467 4.41 1.98 -28.45
CA GLU A 467 5.54 1.18 -28.94
C GLU A 467 6.86 1.60 -28.26
N SER A 468 7.09 2.91 -28.10
CA SER A 468 8.28 3.41 -27.43
C SER A 468 8.33 3.05 -25.94
N ALA A 469 7.20 3.17 -25.22
CA ALA A 469 7.10 2.80 -23.80
C ALA A 469 7.28 1.29 -23.58
N ASN A 470 6.68 0.47 -24.44
CA ASN A 470 6.84 -0.99 -24.39
C ASN A 470 8.28 -1.41 -24.71
N LEU A 471 8.97 -0.71 -25.64
CA LEU A 471 10.37 -0.98 -25.94
C LEU A 471 11.29 -0.65 -24.75
N ILE A 472 11.06 0.46 -24.06
CA ILE A 472 11.81 0.81 -22.85
C ILE A 472 11.55 -0.20 -21.73
N SER A 473 10.28 -0.57 -21.49
CA SER A 473 9.91 -1.56 -20.49
C SER A 473 10.57 -2.91 -20.76
N LEU A 474 10.52 -3.39 -22.02
CA LEU A 474 11.17 -4.64 -22.44
C LEU A 474 12.71 -4.57 -22.34
N GLN A 475 13.30 -3.41 -22.58
CA GLN A 475 14.76 -3.23 -22.48
C GLN A 475 15.21 -3.19 -21.00
N LEU A 476 14.44 -2.53 -20.12
CA LEU A 476 14.69 -2.54 -18.68
C LEU A 476 14.46 -3.94 -18.08
N GLU A 477 13.46 -4.67 -18.56
CA GLU A 477 13.23 -6.06 -18.18
C GLU A 477 14.37 -6.99 -18.64
N ASN A 478 14.93 -6.77 -19.81
CA ASN A 478 16.12 -7.48 -20.29
C ASN A 478 17.39 -7.14 -19.49
N ILE A 479 17.53 -5.89 -19.02
CA ILE A 479 18.62 -5.48 -18.12
C ILE A 479 18.44 -6.18 -16.76
N ARG A 480 17.22 -6.16 -16.20
CA ARG A 480 16.84 -6.84 -14.96
C ARG A 480 17.12 -8.35 -15.01
N ASN A 481 16.82 -9.00 -16.13
CA ASN A 481 17.05 -10.43 -16.32
C ASN A 481 18.54 -10.77 -16.58
N ARG A 482 19.43 -9.79 -16.76
CA ARG A 482 20.85 -9.98 -17.04
C ARG A 482 21.78 -9.94 -15.83
N ILE A 483 21.34 -9.46 -14.67
CA ILE A 483 21.93 -9.94 -13.42
C ILE A 483 21.36 -11.33 -13.22
N SER A 484 21.89 -12.18 -14.05
CA SER A 484 21.29 -13.45 -14.36
C SER A 484 21.51 -14.40 -13.19
N PRO A 485 20.69 -15.43 -13.10
CA PRO A 485 20.97 -16.62 -12.29
C PRO A 485 22.42 -17.07 -12.41
N HIS A 486 23.07 -16.84 -13.53
CA HIS A 486 24.46 -17.19 -13.80
C HIS A 486 25.49 -16.34 -13.03
N PHE A 487 25.22 -15.06 -12.75
CA PHE A 487 26.07 -14.24 -11.86
C PHE A 487 25.89 -14.70 -10.41
N ILE A 488 24.64 -14.93 -9.99
CA ILE A 488 24.30 -15.49 -8.69
C ILE A 488 24.93 -16.87 -8.52
N PHE A 489 24.84 -17.77 -9.53
CA PHE A 489 25.47 -19.07 -9.53
C PHE A 489 27.00 -18.99 -9.49
N ASN A 490 27.64 -18.07 -10.20
CA ASN A 490 29.10 -17.91 -10.22
C ASN A 490 29.66 -17.37 -8.89
N ILE A 491 28.90 -16.56 -8.14
CA ILE A 491 29.28 -16.12 -6.80
C ILE A 491 28.99 -17.22 -5.77
N LEU A 492 27.84 -17.88 -5.83
CA LEU A 492 27.50 -18.99 -4.94
C LEU A 492 28.40 -20.23 -5.13
N SER A 493 28.93 -20.47 -6.34
CA SER A 493 29.79 -21.62 -6.62
C SER A 493 31.27 -21.44 -6.27
N ARG A 494 31.69 -20.22 -5.88
CA ARG A 494 33.10 -19.90 -5.68
C ARG A 494 33.59 -19.90 -4.25
N GLU A 495 32.67 -19.97 -3.23
CA GLU A 495 33.16 -19.55 -1.92
C GLU A 495 32.64 -20.25 -0.67
N THR A 496 33.49 -20.25 0.33
CA THR A 496 33.29 -20.53 1.75
C THR A 496 32.51 -19.41 2.47
N PRO A 497 31.85 -19.70 3.56
CA PRO A 497 30.44 -19.34 3.79
C PRO A 497 30.11 -18.06 4.55
N SER A 498 30.89 -17.03 4.80
CA SER A 498 30.42 -16.05 5.79
C SER A 498 30.28 -14.59 5.35
N GLU A 499 31.13 -14.08 4.51
CA GLU A 499 31.12 -12.63 4.20
C GLU A 499 30.54 -12.31 2.82
N ASN A 500 30.78 -13.18 1.86
CA ASN A 500 30.33 -12.99 0.47
C ASN A 500 28.83 -13.19 0.28
N LEU A 501 28.17 -14.02 1.09
CA LEU A 501 26.73 -14.26 1.00
C LEU A 501 25.91 -13.05 1.49
N ALA A 502 26.37 -12.38 2.54
CA ALA A 502 25.75 -11.15 3.02
C ALA A 502 25.84 -10.02 1.97
N ASN A 503 27.02 -9.88 1.35
CA ASN A 503 27.23 -8.90 0.27
C ASN A 503 26.40 -9.21 -0.96
N LEU A 504 26.19 -10.48 -1.30
CA LEU A 504 25.32 -10.89 -2.41
C LEU A 504 23.85 -10.57 -2.14
N ILE A 505 23.36 -10.81 -0.93
CA ILE A 505 21.98 -10.47 -0.55
C ILE A 505 21.76 -8.96 -0.64
N VAL A 506 22.70 -8.16 -0.14
CA VAL A 506 22.65 -6.69 -0.23
C VAL A 506 22.66 -6.24 -1.70
N LEU A 507 23.50 -6.86 -2.54
CA LEU A 507 23.61 -6.55 -3.96
C LEU A 507 22.30 -6.89 -4.71
N LEU A 508 21.67 -8.02 -4.39
CA LEU A 508 20.38 -8.41 -4.95
C LEU A 508 19.24 -7.49 -4.50
N GLN A 509 19.20 -7.12 -3.22
CA GLN A 509 18.21 -6.17 -2.71
C GLN A 509 18.36 -4.81 -3.37
N LYS A 510 19.59 -4.27 -3.44
CA LYS A 510 19.89 -3.01 -4.11
C LYS A 510 19.55 -3.04 -5.59
N ASN A 511 19.83 -4.14 -6.27
CA ASN A 511 19.47 -4.30 -7.67
C ASN A 511 17.95 -4.24 -7.88
N LEU A 512 17.16 -4.95 -7.06
CA LEU A 512 15.70 -4.92 -7.13
C LEU A 512 15.17 -3.51 -6.86
N GLU A 513 15.70 -2.81 -5.86
CA GLU A 513 15.33 -1.43 -5.53
C GLU A 513 15.59 -0.45 -6.70
N LEU A 514 16.74 -0.60 -7.37
CA LEU A 514 17.13 0.25 -8.49
C LEU A 514 16.34 -0.05 -9.77
N CYS A 515 16.00 -1.33 -10.01
CA CYS A 515 15.23 -1.75 -11.18
C CYS A 515 13.77 -1.29 -11.18
N ASP A 516 13.20 -1.01 -10.01
CA ASP A 516 11.81 -0.54 -9.88
C ASP A 516 11.64 0.95 -10.24
N ARG A 517 12.73 1.69 -10.32
CA ARG A 517 12.73 3.12 -10.64
C ARG A 517 13.38 3.38 -11.99
N TYR A 518 12.71 4.18 -12.81
CA TYR A 518 13.21 4.53 -14.13
C TYR A 518 14.45 5.43 -14.10
N CYS A 519 14.47 6.40 -13.18
CA CYS A 519 15.60 7.27 -12.92
C CYS A 519 15.96 7.25 -11.44
N ILE A 520 17.25 7.34 -11.16
CA ILE A 520 17.84 7.35 -9.83
C ILE A 520 18.93 8.40 -9.75
N SER A 521 19.34 8.76 -8.55
CA SER A 521 20.51 9.60 -8.38
C SER A 521 21.79 8.83 -8.68
N LEU A 522 22.79 9.51 -9.19
CA LEU A 522 24.12 8.93 -9.42
C LEU A 522 24.73 8.38 -8.11
N ALA A 523 24.43 8.99 -6.99
CA ALA A 523 24.88 8.53 -5.67
C ALA A 523 24.29 7.16 -5.31
N GLU A 524 23.00 6.91 -5.64
CA GLU A 524 22.36 5.60 -5.41
C GLU A 524 22.99 4.53 -6.31
N GLU A 525 23.25 4.84 -7.56
CA GLU A 525 23.90 3.89 -8.48
C GLU A 525 25.34 3.64 -8.07
N PHE A 526 26.04 4.64 -7.54
CA PHE A 526 27.39 4.46 -6.99
C PHE A 526 27.46 3.52 -5.80
N GLN A 527 26.46 3.51 -4.94
CA GLN A 527 26.39 2.53 -3.85
C GLN A 527 26.33 1.10 -4.38
N PHE A 528 25.54 0.88 -5.42
CA PHE A 528 25.45 -0.43 -6.04
C PHE A 528 26.80 -0.82 -6.70
N ILE A 529 27.40 0.11 -7.44
CA ILE A 529 28.69 -0.10 -8.12
C ILE A 529 29.79 -0.44 -7.10
N ASP A 530 29.79 0.19 -5.93
CA ASP A 530 30.77 -0.13 -4.88
C ASP A 530 30.64 -1.58 -4.40
N TYR A 531 29.42 -2.04 -4.12
CA TYR A 531 29.16 -3.43 -3.77
C TYR A 531 29.54 -4.39 -4.91
N TYR A 532 29.23 -3.99 -6.14
CA TYR A 532 29.56 -4.80 -7.31
C TYR A 532 31.07 -4.92 -7.50
N CYS A 533 31.82 -3.83 -7.46
CA CYS A 533 33.28 -3.81 -7.56
C CYS A 533 33.95 -4.57 -6.41
N ALA A 534 33.45 -4.43 -5.18
CA ALA A 534 33.96 -5.16 -4.02
C ALA A 534 33.78 -6.68 -4.16
N ASN A 535 32.66 -7.13 -4.74
CA ASN A 535 32.43 -8.55 -5.02
C ASN A 535 33.26 -9.10 -6.19
N GLU A 536 33.60 -8.28 -7.20
CA GLU A 536 34.46 -8.70 -8.32
C GLU A 536 35.96 -8.56 -8.01
N ALA A 537 36.35 -7.72 -7.05
CA ALA A 537 37.75 -7.47 -6.66
C ALA A 537 38.55 -8.75 -6.38
N PRO A 538 38.05 -9.74 -5.61
CA PRO A 538 38.79 -10.99 -5.36
C PRO A 538 39.13 -11.78 -6.64
N ALA A 539 38.24 -11.70 -7.64
CA ALA A 539 38.46 -12.38 -8.93
C ALA A 539 39.42 -11.61 -9.85
N LEU A 540 39.63 -10.32 -9.61
CA LEU A 540 40.54 -9.46 -10.37
C LEU A 540 41.97 -9.47 -9.83
N GLY A 541 42.19 -9.89 -8.59
CA GLY A 541 43.51 -10.00 -7.94
C GLY A 541 43.90 -8.76 -7.11
N SER A 542 45.03 -8.91 -6.39
CA SER A 542 45.49 -7.87 -5.45
C SER A 542 45.94 -6.54 -6.09
N ASN A 543 46.04 -6.48 -7.41
CA ASN A 543 46.50 -5.31 -8.17
C ASN A 543 45.31 -4.55 -8.83
N PHE A 544 44.11 -4.71 -8.32
CA PHE A 544 42.95 -3.97 -8.81
C PHE A 544 42.76 -2.66 -8.01
N ASP A 545 42.86 -1.52 -8.72
CA ASP A 545 42.66 -0.17 -8.19
C ASP A 545 41.37 0.41 -8.75
N TYR A 546 40.38 0.56 -7.87
CA TYR A 546 39.08 1.18 -8.18
C TYR A 546 38.94 2.51 -7.46
N ARG A 547 38.67 3.60 -8.19
CA ARG A 547 38.48 4.94 -7.63
C ARG A 547 37.35 5.71 -8.27
N LYS A 548 36.64 6.46 -7.47
CA LYS A 548 35.67 7.48 -7.89
C LYS A 548 36.26 8.85 -7.62
N LEU A 549 36.36 9.65 -8.67
CA LEU A 549 36.96 10.97 -8.65
C LEU A 549 35.86 11.99 -9.01
N VAL A 550 35.27 12.61 -8.01
CA VAL A 550 34.20 13.58 -8.16
C VAL A 550 34.78 14.99 -8.00
N SER A 551 34.63 15.80 -9.04
CA SER A 551 35.14 17.17 -9.04
C SER A 551 34.39 18.07 -8.04
N PRO A 552 35.06 19.02 -7.39
CA PRO A 552 34.42 20.03 -6.54
C PRO A 552 33.31 20.75 -7.31
N GLY A 553 32.09 20.71 -6.79
CA GLY A 553 30.90 21.29 -7.45
C GLY A 553 29.94 20.29 -8.10
N CYS A 554 30.27 18.99 -8.12
CA CYS A 554 29.38 17.92 -8.51
C CYS A 554 28.73 17.30 -7.27
N ASP A 555 27.42 17.46 -7.14
CA ASP A 555 26.62 16.81 -6.10
C ASP A 555 25.94 15.56 -6.71
N THR A 556 26.54 14.41 -6.48
CA THR A 556 26.06 13.14 -7.05
C THR A 556 24.64 12.75 -6.59
N THR A 557 24.15 13.34 -5.50
CA THR A 557 22.78 13.10 -5.01
C THR A 557 21.73 13.84 -5.85
N LYS A 558 22.14 14.87 -6.61
CA LYS A 558 21.30 15.68 -7.47
C LYS A 558 21.44 15.38 -8.97
N ILE A 559 22.41 14.53 -9.33
CA ILE A 559 22.59 14.10 -10.72
C ILE A 559 21.67 12.90 -10.95
N GLU A 560 20.57 13.12 -11.67
CA GLU A 560 19.67 12.04 -12.09
C GLU A 560 20.20 11.37 -13.34
N ILE A 561 20.08 10.05 -13.38
CA ILE A 561 20.44 9.19 -14.51
C ILE A 561 19.40 8.08 -14.66
N PRO A 562 19.19 7.54 -15.87
CA PRO A 562 18.41 6.32 -16.01
C PRO A 562 19.06 5.18 -15.22
N SER A 563 18.23 4.45 -14.50
CA SER A 563 18.68 3.36 -13.63
C SER A 563 19.59 2.37 -14.38
N MET A 564 20.66 1.94 -13.75
CA MET A 564 21.62 0.95 -14.23
C MET A 564 22.49 1.37 -15.44
N MET A 565 22.48 2.63 -15.82
CA MET A 565 23.22 3.09 -17.01
C MET A 565 24.73 3.11 -16.77
N VAL A 566 25.19 3.64 -15.64
CA VAL A 566 26.62 3.68 -15.27
C VAL A 566 27.08 2.28 -14.87
N GLN A 567 26.25 1.50 -14.20
CA GLN A 567 26.53 0.12 -13.84
C GLN A 567 26.86 -0.74 -15.06
N ILE A 568 26.07 -0.64 -16.15
CA ILE A 568 26.35 -1.41 -17.38
C ILE A 568 27.73 -1.06 -17.94
N LEU A 569 28.14 0.20 -17.85
CA LEU A 569 29.45 0.65 -18.33
C LEU A 569 30.58 0.10 -17.45
N VAL A 570 30.40 0.13 -16.13
CA VAL A 570 31.34 -0.47 -15.17
C VAL A 570 31.43 -1.99 -15.35
N GLU A 571 30.29 -2.66 -15.52
CA GLU A 571 30.26 -4.10 -15.79
C GLU A 571 31.02 -4.45 -17.06
N ASN A 572 30.85 -3.67 -18.12
CA ASN A 572 31.59 -3.84 -19.37
C ASN A 572 33.09 -3.61 -19.16
N ALA A 573 33.50 -2.58 -18.44
CA ALA A 573 34.91 -2.31 -18.13
C ALA A 573 35.54 -3.46 -17.33
N LEU A 574 34.85 -4.03 -16.35
CA LEU A 574 35.35 -5.16 -15.57
C LEU A 574 35.40 -6.43 -16.38
N LYS A 575 34.31 -6.79 -17.08
CA LYS A 575 34.21 -8.09 -17.82
C LYS A 575 35.08 -8.13 -19.09
N HIS A 576 35.04 -7.04 -19.85
CA HIS A 576 35.67 -7.01 -21.17
C HIS A 576 37.01 -6.26 -21.17
N GLY A 577 37.19 -5.29 -20.29
CA GLY A 577 38.41 -4.50 -20.17
C GLY A 577 39.46 -5.19 -19.27
N LEU A 578 39.08 -5.52 -18.03
CA LEU A 578 40.03 -5.91 -16.98
C LEU A 578 40.15 -7.44 -16.79
N ARG A 579 39.11 -8.23 -17.10
CA ARG A 579 39.13 -9.66 -16.95
C ARG A 579 40.13 -10.31 -17.97
N GLY A 580 41.11 -11.04 -17.47
CA GLY A 580 42.18 -11.63 -18.32
C GLY A 580 43.33 -10.68 -18.62
N TYR A 581 43.32 -9.47 -18.17
CA TYR A 581 44.45 -8.55 -18.24
C TYR A 581 45.51 -8.88 -17.17
N HIS A 582 46.78 -8.97 -17.55
CA HIS A 582 47.87 -9.44 -16.66
C HIS A 582 48.68 -8.31 -15.99
N GLY A 583 48.37 -7.04 -16.27
CA GLY A 583 48.99 -5.86 -15.63
C GLY A 583 48.24 -5.35 -14.43
N ASP A 584 48.65 -4.20 -13.90
CA ASP A 584 47.93 -3.47 -12.88
C ASP A 584 46.57 -3.04 -13.43
N LYS A 585 45.52 -3.45 -12.76
CA LYS A 585 44.14 -3.24 -13.21
C LYS A 585 43.58 -1.98 -12.59
N LYS A 586 43.22 -1.00 -13.41
CA LYS A 586 42.68 0.28 -12.97
C LYS A 586 41.28 0.51 -13.53
N LEU A 587 40.36 0.88 -12.65
CA LEU A 587 39.03 1.33 -13.02
C LEU A 587 38.74 2.65 -12.31
N TYR A 588 38.64 3.72 -13.07
CA TYR A 588 38.36 5.05 -12.52
C TYR A 588 37.04 5.59 -13.05
N ILE A 589 36.24 6.15 -12.15
CA ILE A 589 35.02 6.85 -12.53
C ILE A 589 35.22 8.33 -12.21
N TYR A 590 35.24 9.16 -13.25
CA TYR A 590 35.32 10.60 -13.12
C TYR A 590 33.91 11.20 -13.23
N VAL A 591 33.60 12.15 -12.34
CA VAL A 591 32.39 12.95 -12.41
C VAL A 591 32.79 14.42 -12.41
N GLU A 592 32.53 15.06 -13.52
CA GLU A 592 32.93 16.43 -13.76
C GLU A 592 31.72 17.26 -14.21
N THR A 593 31.86 18.59 -14.20
CA THR A 593 30.84 19.48 -14.75
C THR A 593 31.53 20.65 -15.45
N ASP A 594 30.99 21.00 -16.62
CA ASP A 594 31.39 22.19 -17.36
C ASP A 594 30.45 23.41 -17.09
N GLY A 595 29.57 23.27 -16.06
CA GLY A 595 28.57 24.30 -15.73
C GLY A 595 27.24 24.13 -16.46
N VAL A 596 27.23 23.51 -17.64
CA VAL A 596 26.04 23.26 -18.50
C VAL A 596 25.61 21.81 -18.43
N SER A 597 26.58 20.88 -18.36
CA SER A 597 26.36 19.44 -18.36
C SER A 597 27.15 18.77 -17.21
N ASN A 598 26.67 17.63 -16.78
CA ASN A 598 27.41 16.69 -15.94
C ASN A 598 28.04 15.63 -16.86
N ILE A 599 29.32 15.38 -16.64
CA ILE A 599 30.13 14.47 -17.45
C ILE A 599 30.53 13.28 -16.56
N ILE A 600 30.16 12.07 -16.93
CA ILE A 600 30.51 10.84 -16.22
C ILE A 600 31.39 10.03 -17.16
N SER A 601 32.65 9.81 -16.79
CA SER A 601 33.61 9.05 -17.58
C SER A 601 34.06 7.81 -16.80
N ILE A 602 33.90 6.64 -17.37
CA ILE A 602 34.39 5.36 -16.86
C ILE A 602 35.62 4.98 -17.66
N VAL A 603 36.75 4.92 -17.00
CA VAL A 603 38.05 4.68 -17.61
C VAL A 603 38.70 3.43 -17.06
N ASN A 604 39.15 2.57 -17.92
CA ASN A 604 39.93 1.37 -17.56
C ASN A 604 41.14 1.18 -18.46
N ASN A 605 42.21 0.58 -17.92
CA ASN A 605 43.49 0.34 -18.60
C ASN A 605 43.69 -1.07 -19.13
N GLY A 606 42.62 -1.83 -19.28
CA GLY A 606 42.73 -3.26 -19.69
C GLY A 606 42.88 -3.48 -21.18
N ASN A 607 42.29 -4.56 -21.71
CA ASN A 607 42.34 -4.91 -23.12
C ASN A 607 41.66 -3.84 -24.00
N ILE A 608 42.46 -3.15 -24.81
CA ILE A 608 42.00 -2.03 -25.65
C ILE A 608 41.44 -2.50 -27.00
N LYS A 609 41.75 -3.72 -27.42
CA LYS A 609 41.20 -4.30 -28.65
C LYS A 609 39.97 -5.13 -28.32
N PRO A 610 38.82 -4.93 -29.01
CA PRO A 610 37.70 -5.85 -28.93
C PRO A 610 38.20 -7.22 -29.39
N GLN A 611 38.16 -8.24 -28.55
CA GLN A 611 38.40 -9.62 -28.97
C GLN A 611 37.27 -10.03 -29.91
N GLU A 612 37.56 -10.22 -31.18
CA GLU A 612 36.59 -10.60 -32.25
C GLU A 612 35.89 -11.93 -32.03
N ASN A 613 36.26 -12.75 -31.03
CA ASN A 613 35.79 -14.11 -30.85
C ASN A 613 35.46 -14.53 -29.41
N VAL A 614 34.86 -13.67 -28.59
CA VAL A 614 34.17 -14.16 -27.40
C VAL A 614 32.68 -13.85 -27.56
N PHE A 615 31.83 -14.88 -27.50
CA PHE A 615 30.38 -14.84 -27.51
C PHE A 615 29.84 -13.93 -26.38
N GLY A 616 30.05 -12.64 -26.50
CA GLY A 616 29.50 -11.57 -25.68
C GLY A 616 28.83 -10.57 -26.61
N THR A 617 27.54 -10.68 -26.74
CA THR A 617 26.75 -9.70 -27.48
C THR A 617 27.02 -8.30 -26.86
N HIS A 618 27.40 -7.31 -27.67
CA HIS A 618 27.48 -5.87 -27.32
C HIS A 618 26.10 -5.29 -26.92
N THR A 619 25.29 -6.08 -26.22
CA THR A 619 23.89 -5.80 -25.93
C THR A 619 23.77 -4.69 -24.91
N GLY A 620 24.68 -4.57 -23.93
CA GLY A 620 24.65 -3.49 -22.92
C GLY A 620 24.83 -2.12 -23.55
N ILE A 621 25.86 -1.93 -24.41
CA ILE A 621 26.10 -0.67 -25.11
C ILE A 621 24.94 -0.33 -26.05
N LYS A 622 24.42 -1.32 -26.80
CA LYS A 622 23.24 -1.10 -27.66
C LYS A 622 22.02 -0.66 -26.87
N ILE A 623 21.80 -1.18 -25.67
CA ILE A 623 20.71 -0.77 -24.79
C ILE A 623 20.90 0.68 -24.35
N ILE A 624 22.11 1.07 -23.93
CA ILE A 624 22.43 2.45 -23.55
C ILE A 624 22.15 3.40 -24.71
N CYS A 625 22.69 3.11 -25.91
CA CYS A 625 22.47 3.93 -27.10
C CYS A 625 20.98 4.08 -27.42
N ARG A 626 20.22 2.97 -27.37
CA ARG A 626 18.80 3.01 -27.67
C ARG A 626 17.97 3.75 -26.62
N THR A 627 18.32 3.61 -25.34
CA THR A 627 17.70 4.37 -24.26
C THR A 627 17.93 5.88 -24.46
N ILE A 628 19.17 6.25 -24.78
CA ILE A 628 19.55 7.64 -25.06
C ILE A 628 18.81 8.18 -26.29
N GLU A 629 18.68 7.43 -27.37
CA GLU A 629 17.90 7.82 -28.55
C GLU A 629 16.46 8.17 -28.17
N ILE A 630 15.78 7.27 -27.45
CA ILE A 630 14.38 7.45 -27.05
C ILE A 630 14.22 8.68 -26.14
N LEU A 631 15.11 8.85 -25.16
CA LEU A 631 15.11 10.00 -24.27
C LEU A 631 15.38 11.30 -25.02
N ASN A 632 16.31 11.26 -25.96
CA ASN A 632 16.68 12.39 -26.76
C ASN A 632 15.59 12.85 -27.74
N ASP A 633 14.71 11.97 -28.20
CA ASP A 633 13.60 12.32 -29.10
C ASP A 633 12.69 13.41 -28.51
N SER A 634 12.52 13.42 -27.20
CA SER A 634 11.63 14.36 -26.51
C SER A 634 12.33 15.54 -25.83
N ASN A 635 13.65 15.64 -25.91
CA ASN A 635 14.41 16.71 -25.27
C ASN A 635 15.10 17.60 -26.30
N HIS A 636 15.15 18.90 -26.01
CA HIS A 636 15.86 19.86 -26.85
C HIS A 636 17.38 19.71 -26.69
N ASN A 637 17.85 19.60 -25.44
CA ASN A 637 19.24 19.32 -25.13
C ASN A 637 19.41 17.78 -25.09
N LYS A 638 20.47 17.28 -25.71
CA LYS A 638 20.68 15.86 -25.93
C LYS A 638 21.70 15.29 -24.96
N ILE A 639 21.46 14.08 -24.47
CA ILE A 639 22.48 13.26 -23.84
C ILE A 639 23.42 12.77 -24.95
N VAL A 640 24.72 12.88 -24.73
CA VAL A 640 25.76 12.37 -25.63
C VAL A 640 26.48 11.22 -24.95
N PHE A 641 26.66 10.14 -25.66
CA PHE A 641 27.41 8.98 -25.21
C PHE A 641 28.50 8.63 -26.22
N GLU A 642 29.74 8.61 -25.73
CA GLU A 642 30.94 8.30 -26.51
C GLU A 642 31.67 7.15 -25.83
N TYR A 643 32.24 6.24 -26.59
CA TYR A 643 33.05 5.15 -26.03
C TYR A 643 34.13 4.75 -27.03
N GLY A 644 35.32 4.47 -26.51
CA GLY A 644 36.45 4.10 -27.32
C GLY A 644 37.78 4.18 -26.58
N PRO A 645 38.88 3.88 -27.27
CA PRO A 645 40.22 4.10 -26.73
C PRO A 645 40.52 5.59 -26.63
N LYS A 646 41.18 6.00 -25.53
CA LYS A 646 41.73 7.36 -25.41
C LYS A 646 42.80 7.65 -26.45
N ALA A 647 43.13 8.91 -26.69
CA ALA A 647 44.05 9.35 -27.74
C ALA A 647 45.46 8.73 -27.65
N ASP A 648 45.89 8.33 -26.44
CA ASP A 648 47.15 7.65 -26.19
C ASP A 648 47.11 6.11 -26.37
N ALA A 649 45.95 5.57 -26.67
CA ALA A 649 45.66 4.14 -26.80
C ALA A 649 46.10 3.28 -25.59
N THR A 650 46.20 3.86 -24.40
CA THR A 650 46.59 3.15 -23.17
C THR A 650 45.39 2.80 -22.29
N GLU A 651 44.29 3.52 -22.49
CA GLU A 651 43.06 3.40 -21.70
C GLU A 651 41.81 3.38 -22.60
N TRP A 652 40.76 2.72 -22.11
CA TRP A 652 39.43 2.75 -22.71
C TRP A 652 38.53 3.64 -21.90
N GLU A 653 37.81 4.53 -22.55
CA GLU A 653 36.85 5.45 -21.93
C GLU A 653 35.44 5.24 -22.44
N SER A 654 34.47 5.23 -21.52
CA SER A 654 33.05 5.36 -21.79
C SER A 654 32.56 6.66 -21.15
N ARG A 655 32.16 7.61 -21.96
CA ARG A 655 31.85 9.00 -21.55
C ARG A 655 30.41 9.32 -21.78
N LEU A 656 29.70 9.72 -20.74
CA LEU A 656 28.30 10.12 -20.75
C LEU A 656 28.19 11.60 -20.40
N VAL A 657 27.63 12.42 -21.29
CA VAL A 657 27.41 13.86 -21.09
C VAL A 657 25.92 14.11 -20.95
N ILE A 658 25.49 14.57 -19.78
CA ILE A 658 24.09 14.78 -19.44
C ILE A 658 23.87 16.27 -19.14
N PRO A 659 23.02 16.98 -19.91
CA PRO A 659 22.67 18.37 -19.61
C PRO A 659 22.04 18.51 -18.23
N ARG A 660 22.38 19.54 -17.45
CA ARG A 660 21.90 19.72 -16.07
C ARG A 660 20.37 19.84 -15.97
N ASN A 661 19.72 20.37 -16.98
CA ASN A 661 18.26 20.54 -17.03
C ASN A 661 17.60 19.48 -17.94
N TYR A 662 18.17 18.28 -18.01
CA TYR A 662 17.62 17.22 -18.81
C TYR A 662 16.34 16.65 -18.17
N ASN A 663 15.29 16.52 -18.97
CA ASN A 663 14.03 15.96 -18.48
C ASN A 663 13.93 14.47 -18.83
N PHE A 664 14.03 13.62 -17.83
CA PHE A 664 13.95 12.17 -17.95
C PHE A 664 12.52 11.62 -18.04
N ALA A 665 11.47 12.46 -17.91
CA ALA A 665 10.10 12.00 -18.04
C ALA A 665 9.84 11.34 -19.40
N LEU A 666 9.26 10.15 -19.38
CA LEU A 666 8.90 9.43 -20.60
C LEU A 666 7.84 10.20 -21.41
N PRO A 667 7.81 10.02 -22.73
CA PRO A 667 6.76 10.64 -23.58
C PRO A 667 5.33 10.31 -23.12
N SER A 668 5.12 9.12 -22.52
CA SER A 668 3.86 8.70 -21.91
C SER A 668 3.43 9.58 -20.72
N ASP A 669 4.36 10.05 -19.91
CA ASP A 669 4.08 10.77 -18.67
C ASP A 669 3.82 12.26 -18.90
N ARG A 670 4.24 12.77 -20.05
CA ARG A 670 4.01 14.16 -20.47
C ARG A 670 2.59 14.41 -21.01
N VAL A 671 1.88 13.35 -21.38
CA VAL A 671 0.51 13.43 -21.92
C VAL A 671 -0.53 13.51 -20.81
N VAL A 672 -0.20 13.05 -19.59
CA VAL A 672 -1.12 13.06 -18.43
C VAL A 672 -1.14 14.44 -17.74
N ASN A 673 -0.14 15.29 -17.95
CA ASN A 673 0.02 16.60 -17.30
C ASN A 673 -0.20 17.81 -18.23
N LYS A 674 -0.79 17.63 -19.39
CA LYS A 674 -1.33 18.69 -20.27
C LYS A 674 -2.82 18.43 -20.56
#